data_1380a7ebed9b2006f1c57b2c06007f5a
#
_entry.id   1380a7ebed9b2006f1c57b2c06007f5a
#
_cell.length_a   1.000
_cell.length_b   1.000
_cell.length_c   1.000
_cell.angle_alpha   90.00
_cell.angle_beta   90.00
_cell.angle_gamma   90.00
#
_symmetry.space_group_name_H-M   'P 1'
#
loop_
_entity.id
_entity.type
_entity.pdbx_description
1 polymer ?
#
loop_
_entity_poly.entity_id
_entity_poly.type
_entity_poly.pdbx_seq_one_letter_code
_entity_poly.pdbx_strand_id
1 'polypeptide(L)'
;MKGRGEIITILCMSVFLIGILYAMTYGGIVKAEELEKQPEEAGEKTEVDIEEELRWAEEVKKILKDIGVGFCDETEDKQEEDKEETFDQTDEKKIQSIGVYAAARAGETVYTKAIERGIGAIDVVDYNDPNWPVLQHWNEGRLGTKSGESLYCTNPTLKFQEGNKTAVDASKRYNKQTIQMIAAMFYYYDKNKCNGVSSNYDYLLKQCAVWWIMNEVHHWYGDMVQIETGNNVACGNGHWISAHKSEYYQKGIAWAKENYKYFPDAYGVIYEGNGQPLSKWGGTYQPTGTGRLKKVSANTSVTEKNSCYSLEGAEYGIYSSPTLSGASRAGTFRTDAAGNSSSVALNAGTYYVKELKAPKGYALVDEVKTVTVKSGQESLVTFSDPPQMNPVELLLKKTGMEQEYVDPSGTAAYQGAQFLVKFYAELLDPGKNLEKEGEKPVRSWVFQTDAKAVCRYQEKYKVKGDALYKATDGTEALPLGTVTIQEIKPPKGYFLNEEVFVCQIKPEGTGEKINVYQNPTIPDRVFQIHLVKKATETGHPLLGAQFKHIRPDGSEKILTTDEKGTLKVMPLSQGTHKLKEVKAPDGYRTNNNELIFQVDESGKTEFLSEVNTEEGEVIIEYTEDGIAVVTIEDKPACYKIELKKENEKGVALAGAEFTLYEDQACQKEIDRGLTDGNGIAMFENLEVKKKYYMKETKAPIGYRIPKTSDDADIVYEICLESNPEEGKCLLVVNGKEYRSKDTADSRISIEGSIKEWNVKMKIINQTGKNLPDTGSAGKPVLLTGILVVGIMTMIYRKKEQKR
;
A
#
# COMPACT_ATOMS: atom_id res chain seq x y z
N MET A 1 -15.77 20.51 17.36
CA MET A 1 -14.49 20.76 16.71
C MET A 1 -13.25 20.40 17.54
N LYS A 2 -13.40 19.86 18.75
CA LYS A 2 -12.25 19.39 19.56
C LYS A 2 -11.71 17.99 19.21
N GLY A 3 -12.47 17.15 18.53
CA GLY A 3 -12.04 15.76 18.24
C GLY A 3 -11.18 15.55 16.97
N ARG A 4 -11.06 16.53 16.08
CA ARG A 4 -10.23 16.38 14.88
C ARG A 4 -8.75 16.73 15.10
N GLY A 5 -8.45 17.62 16.04
CA GLY A 5 -7.08 17.97 16.42
C GLY A 5 -6.34 16.81 17.10
N GLU A 6 -7.01 16.11 18.00
CA GLU A 6 -6.42 14.97 18.73
C GLU A 6 -6.12 13.75 17.82
N ILE A 7 -6.93 13.50 16.79
CA ILE A 7 -6.69 12.42 15.83
C ILE A 7 -5.49 12.72 14.93
N ILE A 8 -5.31 13.96 14.50
CA ILE A 8 -4.16 14.37 13.68
C ILE A 8 -2.88 14.32 14.51
N THR A 9 -2.91 14.75 15.76
CA THR A 9 -1.76 14.68 16.68
C THR A 9 -1.36 13.22 16.97
N ILE A 10 -2.32 12.33 17.18
CA ILE A 10 -2.06 10.88 17.38
C ILE A 10 -1.51 10.24 16.10
N LEU A 11 -1.99 10.61 14.91
CA LEU A 11 -1.45 10.11 13.64
C LEU A 11 -0.01 10.61 13.39
N CYS A 12 0.27 11.88 13.65
CA CYS A 12 1.62 12.44 13.54
C CYS A 12 2.58 11.79 14.56
N MET A 13 2.15 11.57 15.80
CA MET A 13 2.94 10.83 16.80
C MET A 13 3.19 9.38 16.38
N SER A 14 2.22 8.71 15.79
CA SER A 14 2.38 7.33 15.31
C SER A 14 3.37 7.23 14.16
N VAL A 15 3.33 8.15 13.21
CA VAL A 15 4.29 8.19 12.09
C VAL A 15 5.71 8.51 12.58
N PHE A 16 5.84 9.39 13.57
CA PHE A 16 7.12 9.76 14.17
C PHE A 16 7.71 8.61 15.01
N LEU A 17 6.89 7.90 15.79
CA LEU A 17 7.30 6.70 16.53
C LEU A 17 7.70 5.56 15.57
N ILE A 18 7.03 5.38 14.46
CA ILE A 18 7.39 4.40 13.42
C ILE A 18 8.73 4.80 12.78
N GLY A 19 8.96 6.09 12.51
CA GLY A 19 10.25 6.60 12.02
C GLY A 19 11.40 6.35 13.00
N ILE A 20 11.18 6.57 14.29
CA ILE A 20 12.17 6.30 15.35
C ILE A 20 12.42 4.78 15.50
N LEU A 21 11.39 3.95 15.46
CA LEU A 21 11.54 2.48 15.46
C LEU A 21 12.30 1.99 14.23
N TYR A 22 12.07 2.59 13.07
CA TYR A 22 12.79 2.28 11.84
C TYR A 22 14.27 2.67 11.93
N ALA A 23 14.58 3.84 12.47
CA ALA A 23 15.96 4.28 12.71
C ALA A 23 16.69 3.39 13.74
N MET A 24 15.99 2.93 14.79
CA MET A 24 16.55 2.03 15.79
C MET A 24 16.79 0.61 15.27
N THR A 25 15.98 0.12 14.33
CA THR A 25 16.10 -1.24 13.77
C THR A 25 17.15 -1.35 12.68
N TYR A 26 17.43 -0.27 11.96
CA TYR A 26 18.31 -0.29 10.79
C TYR A 26 19.64 0.49 10.93
N GLY A 27 19.93 1.07 12.08
CA GLY A 27 21.24 1.68 12.38
C GLY A 27 21.65 2.83 11.44
N GLY A 28 20.67 3.53 10.84
CA GLY A 28 20.92 4.63 9.93
C GLY A 28 20.93 6.00 10.65
N ILE A 29 21.88 6.86 10.30
CA ILE A 29 21.92 8.26 10.72
C ILE A 29 20.92 9.02 9.84
N VAL A 30 19.85 9.55 10.41
CA VAL A 30 18.90 10.41 9.70
C VAL A 30 19.38 11.84 9.84
N LYS A 31 19.67 12.52 8.71
CA LYS A 31 19.97 13.95 8.70
C LYS A 31 18.69 14.76 8.91
N ALA A 32 18.73 15.75 9.76
CA ALA A 32 17.61 16.61 10.11
C ALA A 32 17.02 17.41 8.91
N GLU A 33 17.81 17.64 7.86
CA GLU A 33 17.40 18.36 6.65
C GLU A 33 16.36 17.65 5.76
N GLU A 34 16.19 16.33 5.90
CA GLU A 34 15.16 15.61 5.10
C GLU A 34 13.75 15.70 5.69
N LEU A 35 13.59 16.22 6.90
CA LEU A 35 12.31 16.38 7.58
C LEU A 35 11.61 17.72 7.31
N GLU A 36 12.31 18.70 6.71
CA GLU A 36 11.75 20.03 6.40
C GLU A 36 11.09 20.15 5.02
N LYS A 37 11.08 19.12 4.20
CA LYS A 37 10.41 19.14 2.88
C LYS A 37 9.05 18.47 2.94
N GLN A 38 8.05 19.22 3.42
CA GLN A 38 6.64 18.90 3.20
C GLN A 38 6.03 19.83 2.14
N PRO A 39 5.07 19.33 1.32
CA PRO A 39 4.48 20.14 0.27
C PRO A 39 3.54 21.22 0.85
N GLU A 40 3.53 22.36 0.19
CA GLU A 40 2.62 23.48 0.41
C GLU A 40 1.17 23.04 0.19
N GLU A 41 0.46 22.77 1.29
CA GLU A 41 -0.99 22.90 1.40
C GLU A 41 -1.41 22.61 2.85
N ALA A 42 -1.13 23.53 3.77
CA ALA A 42 -1.82 23.62 5.06
C ALA A 42 -1.78 25.09 5.56
N GLY A 43 -2.96 25.60 5.91
CA GLY A 43 -3.18 26.99 6.27
C GLY A 43 -2.27 27.51 7.38
N GLU A 44 -2.12 28.84 7.42
CA GLU A 44 -1.29 29.61 8.34
C GLU A 44 -1.38 29.08 9.78
N LYS A 45 -0.25 28.56 10.26
CA LYS A 45 -0.05 28.23 11.68
C LYS A 45 0.15 29.53 12.48
N THR A 46 -0.43 29.61 13.64
CA THR A 46 -0.21 30.75 14.55
C THR A 46 1.18 30.64 15.19
N GLU A 47 1.76 31.78 15.59
CA GLU A 47 3.06 31.89 16.25
C GLU A 47 3.15 30.97 17.51
N VAL A 48 2.03 30.77 18.19
CA VAL A 48 1.90 29.89 19.38
C VAL A 48 2.02 28.41 19.04
N ASP A 49 1.53 28.00 17.86
CA ASP A 49 1.64 26.60 17.40
C ASP A 49 3.09 26.22 17.04
N ILE A 50 3.85 27.20 16.53
CA ILE A 50 5.27 27.02 16.17
C ILE A 50 6.15 26.93 17.42
N GLU A 51 5.89 27.74 18.45
CA GLU A 51 6.63 27.68 19.71
C GLU A 51 6.37 26.37 20.49
N GLU A 52 5.17 25.81 20.40
CA GLU A 52 4.83 24.53 21.04
C GLU A 52 5.49 23.34 20.32
N GLU A 53 5.57 23.37 18.99
CA GLU A 53 6.29 22.38 18.18
C GLU A 53 7.80 22.43 18.40
N LEU A 54 8.41 23.62 18.49
CA LEU A 54 9.83 23.79 18.76
C LEU A 54 10.20 23.29 20.18
N ARG A 55 9.38 23.57 21.16
CA ARG A 55 9.59 23.09 22.53
C ARG A 55 9.49 21.58 22.65
N TRP A 56 8.57 20.96 21.89
CA TRP A 56 8.44 19.51 21.80
C TRP A 56 9.63 18.86 21.10
N ALA A 57 10.14 19.46 20.00
CA ALA A 57 11.32 19.00 19.30
C ALA A 57 12.58 19.00 20.17
N GLU A 58 12.75 20.02 21.03
CA GLU A 58 13.84 20.09 22.01
C GLU A 58 13.72 19.01 23.09
N GLU A 59 12.50 18.70 23.54
CA GLU A 59 12.26 17.65 24.53
C GLU A 59 12.54 16.26 23.96
N VAL A 60 12.21 16.02 22.70
CA VAL A 60 12.56 14.78 21.95
C VAL A 60 14.08 14.65 21.74
N LYS A 61 14.78 15.74 21.36
CA LYS A 61 16.25 15.75 21.26
C LYS A 61 16.91 15.39 22.61
N LYS A 62 16.37 15.87 23.70
CA LYS A 62 16.87 15.55 25.05
C LYS A 62 16.67 14.08 25.39
N ILE A 63 15.50 13.51 25.11
CA ILE A 63 15.22 12.09 25.33
C ILE A 63 16.14 11.21 24.46
N LEU A 64 16.36 11.56 23.20
CA LEU A 64 17.23 10.82 22.30
C LEU A 64 18.70 10.87 22.73
N LYS A 65 19.16 12.00 23.28
CA LYS A 65 20.50 12.15 23.86
C LYS A 65 20.66 11.28 25.13
N ASP A 66 19.61 11.19 25.95
CA ASP A 66 19.61 10.38 27.17
C ASP A 66 19.65 8.86 26.90
N ILE A 67 19.16 8.43 25.71
CA ILE A 67 19.22 7.02 25.26
C ILE A 67 20.43 6.74 24.34
N GLY A 68 21.38 7.68 24.19
CA GLY A 68 22.65 7.48 23.48
C GLY A 68 22.59 7.60 21.95
N VAL A 69 21.55 8.23 21.39
CA VAL A 69 21.48 8.54 19.95
C VAL A 69 22.15 9.90 19.71
N GLY A 70 23.29 9.92 19.00
CA GLY A 70 24.02 11.13 18.66
C GLY A 70 23.39 11.86 17.45
N PHE A 71 23.20 13.16 17.58
CA PHE A 71 22.88 14.05 16.45
C PHE A 71 24.14 14.83 16.07
N CYS A 72 24.40 14.99 14.76
CA CYS A 72 25.37 15.95 14.27
C CYS A 72 24.70 17.31 14.15
N ASP A 73 25.00 18.25 15.02
CA ASP A 73 24.64 19.65 14.84
C ASP A 73 25.63 20.30 13.86
N GLU A 74 25.15 20.64 12.66
CA GLU A 74 25.88 21.50 11.74
C GLU A 74 25.52 22.96 12.01
N THR A 75 26.11 23.53 13.06
CA THR A 75 26.32 24.98 13.19
C THR A 75 27.32 25.26 14.28
N GLU A 76 28.61 25.21 13.95
CA GLU A 76 29.59 26.10 14.54
C GLU A 76 30.85 26.16 13.65
N ASP A 77 30.84 27.16 12.77
CA ASP A 77 32.06 27.69 12.14
C ASP A 77 32.88 28.36 13.25
N LYS A 78 33.88 27.68 13.77
CA LYS A 78 35.01 28.29 14.46
C LYS A 78 36.22 27.40 14.28
N GLN A 79 37.18 28.03 13.64
CA GLN A 79 38.59 27.72 13.56
C GLN A 79 39.05 26.84 14.73
N GLU A 80 39.44 25.61 14.47
CA GLU A 80 40.38 24.90 15.25
C GLU A 80 41.52 24.40 14.34
N GLU A 81 42.72 24.77 14.77
CA GLU A 81 44.03 24.47 14.21
C GLU A 81 44.16 22.95 13.94
N ASP A 82 44.88 22.67 12.84
CA ASP A 82 45.44 21.38 12.47
C ASP A 82 45.96 20.62 13.70
N LYS A 83 45.19 19.65 14.16
CA LYS A 83 45.74 18.50 14.86
C LYS A 83 45.71 17.34 13.87
N GLU A 84 46.89 17.09 13.28
CA GLU A 84 47.24 15.81 12.68
C GLU A 84 46.79 14.69 13.62
N GLU A 85 45.70 13.99 13.29
CA GLU A 85 45.43 12.65 13.82
C GLU A 85 46.59 11.77 13.32
N THR A 86 47.47 11.40 14.25
CA THR A 86 48.53 10.42 14.06
C THR A 86 47.89 9.11 13.62
N PHE A 87 47.94 8.86 12.31
CA PHE A 87 47.71 7.55 11.71
C PHE A 87 48.71 6.57 12.41
N ASP A 88 48.16 5.51 12.96
CA ASP A 88 48.89 4.50 13.74
C ASP A 88 50.03 3.93 12.87
N GLN A 89 51.27 4.20 13.24
CA GLN A 89 52.49 3.74 12.56
C GLN A 89 52.59 2.21 12.44
N THR A 90 51.67 1.44 13.02
CA THR A 90 51.64 -0.02 12.92
C THR A 90 51.09 -0.53 11.59
N ASP A 91 50.26 0.24 10.88
CA ASP A 91 49.71 -0.16 9.57
C ASP A 91 50.70 0.20 8.43
N GLU A 92 51.50 1.24 8.52
CA GLU A 92 52.57 1.50 7.55
C GLU A 92 53.67 0.41 7.58
N LYS A 93 53.96 -0.19 8.75
CA LYS A 93 54.90 -1.31 8.82
C LYS A 93 54.40 -2.60 8.21
N LYS A 94 53.10 -2.82 8.16
CA LYS A 94 52.46 -4.01 7.52
C LYS A 94 52.40 -3.89 6.01
N ILE A 95 52.31 -2.67 5.48
CA ILE A 95 52.36 -2.39 4.03
C ILE A 95 53.82 -2.43 3.54
N GLN A 96 54.79 -2.11 4.39
CA GLN A 96 56.23 -2.22 4.11
C GLN A 96 56.79 -3.66 4.08
N SER A 97 56.01 -4.66 4.54
CA SER A 97 56.44 -6.06 4.50
C SER A 97 56.09 -6.78 3.21
N ILE A 98 55.34 -6.17 2.29
CA ILE A 98 55.20 -6.60 0.93
C ILE A 98 56.29 -5.90 0.13
N GLY A 99 57.47 -6.52 0.06
CA GLY A 99 58.70 -6.19 -0.71
C GLY A 99 58.67 -5.00 -1.66
N VAL A 100 58.36 -3.83 -1.15
CA VAL A 100 58.68 -2.57 -1.85
C VAL A 100 60.17 -2.30 -1.59
N TYR A 101 61.04 -2.78 -2.44
CA TYR A 101 62.40 -2.23 -2.51
C TYR A 101 62.25 -0.74 -2.67
N ALA A 102 62.65 0.03 -1.66
CA ALA A 102 62.61 1.48 -1.76
C ALA A 102 63.47 1.90 -2.98
N ALA A 103 62.84 2.24 -4.07
CA ALA A 103 63.49 2.90 -5.17
C ALA A 103 64.09 4.16 -4.56
N ALA A 104 65.36 4.45 -4.88
CA ALA A 104 65.98 5.69 -4.45
C ALA A 104 65.05 6.87 -4.82
N ARG A 105 64.80 7.77 -3.86
CA ARG A 105 63.88 8.91 -4.13
C ARG A 105 64.41 9.72 -5.27
N ALA A 106 63.57 10.13 -6.18
CA ALA A 106 63.96 11.00 -7.32
C ALA A 106 64.71 12.24 -6.75
N GLY A 107 65.90 12.50 -7.30
CA GLY A 107 66.79 13.57 -6.83
C GLY A 107 67.80 13.11 -5.78
N GLU A 108 67.77 11.90 -5.30
CA GLU A 108 68.79 11.33 -4.39
C GLU A 108 70.13 11.18 -5.16
N THR A 109 71.24 11.56 -4.53
CA THR A 109 72.58 11.42 -5.11
C THR A 109 73.24 10.15 -4.59
N VAL A 110 73.61 9.26 -5.50
CA VAL A 110 74.23 7.97 -5.16
C VAL A 110 75.67 7.93 -5.75
N TYR A 111 76.63 7.55 -4.96
CA TYR A 111 78.00 7.31 -5.45
C TYR A 111 78.06 5.96 -6.16
N THR A 112 78.41 5.90 -7.42
CA THR A 112 78.54 4.69 -8.27
C THR A 112 80.02 4.36 -8.50
N LYS A 113 80.32 3.05 -8.47
CA LYS A 113 81.67 2.53 -8.70
C LYS A 113 81.68 1.21 -9.45
N ALA A 114 82.77 0.78 -9.98
CA ALA A 114 82.98 -0.59 -10.37
C ALA A 114 83.17 -1.45 -9.13
N ILE A 115 82.19 -2.43 -8.94
CA ILE A 115 82.28 -3.39 -7.84
C ILE A 115 83.36 -4.42 -8.15
N GLU A 116 83.37 -4.90 -9.39
CA GLU A 116 84.31 -5.89 -9.86
C GLU A 116 84.68 -5.54 -11.35
N ARG A 117 85.85 -5.84 -11.76
CA ARG A 117 86.31 -5.54 -13.13
C ARG A 117 86.69 -6.82 -13.84
N GLY A 118 86.38 -6.89 -15.18
CA GLY A 118 86.76 -8.05 -15.99
C GLY A 118 86.04 -9.32 -15.69
N ILE A 119 84.79 -9.16 -15.39
CA ILE A 119 83.89 -10.34 -15.03
C ILE A 119 83.43 -11.15 -16.24
N GLY A 120 83.59 -10.56 -17.45
CA GLY A 120 83.25 -11.18 -18.72
C GLY A 120 83.12 -10.12 -19.82
N ALA A 121 82.62 -10.48 -20.96
CA ALA A 121 82.40 -9.62 -22.11
C ALA A 121 80.97 -9.69 -22.63
N ILE A 122 80.52 -8.58 -23.17
CA ILE A 122 79.25 -8.49 -23.93
C ILE A 122 79.58 -8.13 -25.33
N ASP A 123 79.11 -8.90 -26.29
CA ASP A 123 79.27 -8.78 -27.67
C ASP A 123 78.06 -8.22 -28.42
N VAL A 124 78.24 -7.35 -29.36
CA VAL A 124 77.25 -6.98 -30.34
C VAL A 124 77.44 -7.87 -31.55
N VAL A 125 76.47 -8.65 -31.91
CA VAL A 125 76.57 -9.63 -32.98
C VAL A 125 75.47 -9.41 -34.00
N ASP A 126 75.83 -9.40 -35.28
CA ASP A 126 74.87 -9.39 -36.41
C ASP A 126 74.41 -10.82 -36.71
N TYR A 127 73.15 -11.14 -36.36
CA TYR A 127 72.61 -12.43 -36.64
C TYR A 127 72.26 -12.68 -38.09
N ASN A 128 72.17 -11.66 -38.92
CA ASN A 128 71.94 -11.82 -40.36
C ASN A 128 73.21 -12.18 -41.17
N ASP A 129 74.37 -11.99 -40.55
CA ASP A 129 75.56 -12.50 -41.12
C ASP A 129 75.81 -13.97 -40.83
N PRO A 130 75.83 -14.88 -41.82
CA PRO A 130 76.00 -16.30 -41.58
C PRO A 130 77.28 -16.68 -40.80
N ASN A 131 78.24 -15.77 -40.73
CA ASN A 131 79.44 -16.00 -39.94
C ASN A 131 79.37 -15.37 -38.53
N TRP A 132 78.31 -14.67 -38.22
CA TRP A 132 78.03 -14.01 -36.95
C TRP A 132 79.21 -13.14 -36.46
N PRO A 133 79.62 -12.14 -37.21
CA PRO A 133 80.69 -11.33 -36.81
C PRO A 133 80.42 -10.56 -35.56
N VAL A 134 81.38 -10.52 -34.66
CA VAL A 134 81.32 -9.63 -33.47
C VAL A 134 81.60 -8.24 -33.96
N LEU A 135 80.56 -7.37 -33.96
CA LEU A 135 80.68 -5.96 -34.39
C LEU A 135 81.40 -5.10 -33.35
N GLN A 136 81.11 -5.43 -32.10
CA GLN A 136 81.78 -4.77 -30.95
C GLN A 136 81.93 -5.77 -29.79
N HIS A 137 83.05 -5.62 -29.04
CA HIS A 137 83.32 -6.43 -27.87
C HIS A 137 83.68 -5.51 -26.70
N TRP A 138 82.89 -5.66 -25.65
CA TRP A 138 83.05 -4.92 -24.42
C TRP A 138 83.48 -5.83 -23.25
N ASN A 139 84.60 -5.57 -22.65
CA ASN A 139 84.98 -6.18 -21.40
C ASN A 139 84.26 -5.47 -20.26
N GLU A 140 83.36 -6.25 -19.67
CA GLU A 140 82.46 -5.68 -18.63
C GLU A 140 82.97 -5.86 -17.21
N GLY A 141 82.62 -4.91 -16.42
CA GLY A 141 82.79 -4.94 -14.98
C GLY A 141 81.39 -4.93 -14.30
N ARG A 142 81.28 -5.47 -13.10
CA ARG A 142 80.11 -5.32 -12.33
C ARG A 142 80.03 -3.92 -11.73
N LEU A 143 78.98 -3.18 -12.10
CA LEU A 143 78.78 -1.80 -11.68
C LEU A 143 77.79 -1.76 -10.52
N GLY A 144 77.92 -0.74 -9.70
CA GLY A 144 77.01 -0.65 -8.55
C GLY A 144 77.19 0.57 -7.66
N THR A 145 76.49 0.61 -6.57
CA THR A 145 76.59 1.60 -5.52
C THR A 145 77.78 1.38 -4.61
N LYS A 146 78.14 2.36 -3.81
CA LYS A 146 79.17 2.22 -2.77
C LYS A 146 78.84 1.13 -1.75
N SER A 147 77.58 0.88 -1.51
CA SER A 147 77.14 -0.18 -0.61
C SER A 147 77.12 -1.62 -1.22
N GLY A 148 77.56 -1.73 -2.52
CA GLY A 148 77.67 -3.02 -3.21
C GLY A 148 76.42 -3.48 -3.94
N GLU A 149 75.34 -2.66 -4.04
CA GLU A 149 74.18 -2.96 -4.85
C GLU A 149 74.50 -2.91 -6.35
N SER A 150 74.13 -3.93 -7.11
CA SER A 150 74.36 -3.99 -8.54
C SER A 150 73.51 -2.98 -9.31
N LEU A 151 74.12 -2.25 -10.21
CA LEU A 151 73.44 -1.34 -11.14
C LEU A 151 73.74 -1.73 -12.56
N TYR A 152 72.82 -1.50 -13.49
CA TYR A 152 72.93 -1.89 -14.89
C TYR A 152 73.05 -0.67 -15.79
N CYS A 153 73.97 -0.68 -16.73
CA CYS A 153 74.13 0.37 -17.65
C CYS A 153 72.96 0.42 -18.67
N THR A 154 72.47 1.63 -18.95
CA THR A 154 71.40 1.85 -19.93
C THR A 154 71.90 2.40 -21.28
N ASN A 155 73.16 2.73 -21.40
CA ASN A 155 73.74 3.27 -22.64
C ASN A 155 75.13 2.71 -22.83
N PRO A 156 75.33 1.69 -23.69
CA PRO A 156 76.62 1.08 -23.95
C PRO A 156 77.57 1.96 -24.75
N THR A 157 77.09 3.00 -25.38
CA THR A 157 77.91 3.92 -26.22
C THR A 157 78.70 4.88 -25.36
N LEU A 158 78.43 4.99 -24.06
CA LEU A 158 79.13 5.88 -23.16
C LEU A 158 80.07 5.10 -22.25
N LYS A 159 81.28 5.62 -21.91
CA LYS A 159 82.20 5.03 -20.97
C LYS A 159 81.71 5.24 -19.54
N PHE A 160 81.82 4.21 -18.70
CA PHE A 160 81.53 4.33 -17.29
C PHE A 160 82.55 5.28 -16.62
N GLN A 161 82.04 6.13 -15.76
CA GLN A 161 82.80 7.00 -14.90
C GLN A 161 82.28 6.86 -13.45
N GLU A 162 83.21 6.57 -12.51
CA GLU A 162 82.88 6.53 -11.08
C GLU A 162 82.56 7.93 -10.56
N GLY A 163 81.61 8.01 -9.67
CA GLY A 163 81.28 9.28 -9.04
C GLY A 163 79.81 9.37 -8.62
N ASN A 164 79.41 10.52 -8.20
CA ASN A 164 78.06 10.83 -7.80
C ASN A 164 77.16 10.93 -9.00
N LYS A 165 76.00 10.24 -8.95
CA LYS A 165 74.95 10.27 -9.92
C LYS A 165 73.62 10.59 -9.25
N THR A 166 72.78 11.31 -9.95
CA THR A 166 71.44 11.67 -9.43
C THR A 166 70.38 10.68 -9.91
N ALA A 167 69.52 10.19 -8.99
CA ALA A 167 68.43 9.28 -9.27
C ALA A 167 67.32 10.00 -10.00
N VAL A 168 66.85 9.43 -11.10
CA VAL A 168 65.71 9.88 -11.91
C VAL A 168 64.75 8.70 -12.10
N ASP A 169 63.45 8.91 -11.95
CA ASP A 169 62.45 7.90 -12.25
C ASP A 169 62.51 7.51 -13.72
N ALA A 170 62.61 6.22 -14.01
CA ALA A 170 62.70 5.67 -15.34
C ALA A 170 61.51 6.07 -16.25
N SER A 171 60.30 6.27 -15.67
CA SER A 171 59.11 6.71 -16.39
C SER A 171 59.27 8.07 -17.05
N LYS A 172 60.28 8.88 -16.63
CA LYS A 172 60.68 10.14 -17.28
C LYS A 172 61.52 9.94 -18.54
N ARG A 173 62.04 8.76 -18.77
CA ARG A 173 62.95 8.43 -19.87
C ARG A 173 62.39 7.35 -20.81
N TYR A 174 61.61 6.43 -20.29
CA TYR A 174 61.11 5.25 -20.99
C TYR A 174 59.59 5.10 -20.80
N ASN A 175 58.96 4.54 -21.82
CA ASN A 175 57.52 4.22 -21.71
C ASN A 175 57.30 3.03 -20.74
N LYS A 176 56.03 2.87 -20.31
CA LYS A 176 55.62 1.83 -19.37
C LYS A 176 56.00 0.43 -19.86
N GLN A 177 55.83 0.14 -21.14
CA GLN A 177 56.08 -1.17 -21.71
C GLN A 177 57.57 -1.53 -21.61
N THR A 178 58.50 -0.60 -21.91
CA THR A 178 59.93 -0.82 -21.76
C THR A 178 60.30 -1.17 -20.32
N ILE A 179 59.77 -0.43 -19.34
CA ILE A 179 60.02 -0.67 -17.93
C ILE A 179 59.48 -2.05 -17.51
N GLN A 180 58.27 -2.38 -17.95
CA GLN A 180 57.63 -3.70 -17.67
C GLN A 180 58.41 -4.84 -18.32
N MET A 181 58.95 -4.65 -19.52
CA MET A 181 59.71 -5.67 -20.24
C MET A 181 61.02 -6.01 -19.49
N ILE A 182 61.76 -4.98 -19.04
CA ILE A 182 62.99 -5.20 -18.24
C ILE A 182 62.67 -5.88 -16.91
N ALA A 183 61.60 -5.44 -16.23
CA ALA A 183 61.18 -6.09 -14.98
C ALA A 183 60.80 -7.56 -15.19
N ALA A 184 60.10 -7.87 -16.28
CA ALA A 184 59.73 -9.22 -16.64
C ALA A 184 60.93 -10.13 -16.92
N MET A 185 61.93 -9.63 -17.68
CA MET A 185 63.15 -10.38 -17.93
C MET A 185 63.94 -10.63 -16.64
N PHE A 186 64.04 -9.62 -15.75
CA PHE A 186 64.72 -9.79 -14.44
C PHE A 186 64.01 -10.82 -13.62
N TYR A 187 62.66 -10.75 -13.54
CA TYR A 187 61.85 -11.76 -12.82
C TYR A 187 62.06 -13.17 -13.37
N TYR A 188 62.09 -13.35 -14.71
CA TYR A 188 62.30 -14.65 -15.33
C TYR A 188 63.68 -15.22 -14.95
N TYR A 189 64.77 -14.40 -15.07
CA TYR A 189 66.13 -14.86 -14.73
C TYR A 189 66.29 -15.14 -13.23
N ASP A 190 65.63 -14.37 -12.35
CA ASP A 190 65.66 -14.66 -10.92
C ASP A 190 64.92 -15.96 -10.54
N LYS A 191 63.78 -16.26 -11.21
CA LYS A 191 62.99 -17.44 -10.92
C LYS A 191 63.49 -18.74 -11.57
N ASN A 192 64.14 -18.63 -12.72
CA ASN A 192 64.60 -19.74 -13.51
C ASN A 192 66.16 -19.89 -13.49
N LYS A 193 66.76 -19.35 -12.47
CA LYS A 193 68.20 -19.36 -12.37
C LYS A 193 68.75 -20.77 -12.43
N CYS A 194 69.71 -21.02 -13.35
CA CYS A 194 70.33 -22.30 -13.50
C CYS A 194 71.25 -22.59 -12.25
N ASN A 195 71.22 -23.82 -11.78
CA ASN A 195 72.12 -24.24 -10.68
C ASN A 195 73.57 -24.06 -11.12
N GLY A 196 74.37 -23.41 -10.21
CA GLY A 196 75.79 -23.15 -10.45
C GLY A 196 76.13 -21.85 -11.28
N VAL A 197 75.14 -21.09 -11.67
CA VAL A 197 75.34 -19.75 -12.29
C VAL A 197 76.01 -18.80 -11.26
N SER A 198 77.17 -18.26 -11.62
CA SER A 198 77.85 -17.29 -10.79
C SER A 198 77.05 -15.95 -10.72
N SER A 199 77.26 -15.19 -9.66
CA SER A 199 76.64 -13.84 -9.56
C SER A 199 77.07 -12.93 -10.69
N ASN A 200 78.26 -13.11 -11.23
CA ASN A 200 78.81 -12.34 -12.34
C ASN A 200 78.07 -12.66 -13.66
N TYR A 201 77.76 -13.92 -13.90
CA TYR A 201 77.00 -14.28 -15.07
C TYR A 201 75.55 -13.81 -15.02
N ASP A 202 74.87 -13.96 -13.89
CA ASP A 202 73.55 -13.47 -13.64
C ASP A 202 73.51 -11.92 -13.89
N TYR A 203 74.54 -11.19 -13.42
CA TYR A 203 74.68 -9.80 -13.72
C TYR A 203 74.82 -9.52 -15.23
N LEU A 204 75.70 -10.25 -15.94
CA LEU A 204 75.92 -10.09 -17.37
C LEU A 204 74.64 -10.37 -18.16
N LEU A 205 73.84 -11.41 -17.82
CA LEU A 205 72.57 -11.68 -18.46
C LEU A 205 71.57 -10.55 -18.31
N LYS A 206 71.44 -10.01 -17.13
CA LYS A 206 70.57 -8.89 -16.86
C LYS A 206 71.07 -7.63 -17.56
N GLN A 207 72.40 -7.39 -17.64
CA GLN A 207 72.97 -6.32 -18.40
C GLN A 207 72.70 -6.45 -19.91
N CYS A 208 72.83 -7.67 -20.47
CA CYS A 208 72.47 -7.96 -21.85
C CYS A 208 70.99 -7.69 -22.09
N ALA A 209 70.13 -8.14 -21.16
CA ALA A 209 68.68 -7.89 -21.24
C ALA A 209 68.33 -6.39 -21.30
N VAL A 210 68.97 -5.59 -20.43
CA VAL A 210 68.79 -4.11 -20.46
C VAL A 210 69.25 -3.54 -21.80
N TRP A 211 70.44 -3.85 -22.25
CA TRP A 211 70.96 -3.31 -23.53
C TRP A 211 70.17 -3.82 -24.72
N TRP A 212 69.71 -5.06 -24.73
CA TRP A 212 68.85 -5.58 -25.80
C TRP A 212 67.55 -4.79 -25.90
N ILE A 213 66.84 -4.59 -24.79
CA ILE A 213 65.59 -3.83 -24.77
C ILE A 213 65.87 -2.33 -25.09
N MET A 214 66.96 -1.78 -24.63
CA MET A 214 67.34 -0.40 -24.96
C MET A 214 67.74 -0.24 -26.46
N ASN A 215 68.32 -1.25 -27.09
CA ASN A 215 68.59 -1.23 -28.52
C ASN A 215 67.27 -1.26 -29.33
N GLU A 216 66.25 -2.05 -28.90
CA GLU A 216 64.90 -2.02 -29.49
C GLU A 216 64.24 -0.62 -29.39
N VAL A 217 64.61 0.18 -28.37
CA VAL A 217 64.07 1.52 -28.16
C VAL A 217 64.88 2.59 -28.93
N HIS A 218 66.21 2.46 -28.97
CA HIS A 218 67.12 3.49 -29.47
C HIS A 218 67.72 3.19 -30.81
N HIS A 219 67.62 1.95 -31.28
CA HIS A 219 68.18 1.48 -32.60
C HIS A 219 69.66 1.79 -32.76
N TRP A 220 70.46 1.75 -31.65
CA TRP A 220 71.84 2.10 -31.69
C TRP A 220 72.71 1.30 -32.73
N TYR A 221 72.34 0.02 -32.90
CA TYR A 221 72.98 -0.94 -33.77
C TYR A 221 72.09 -1.48 -34.90
N GLY A 222 70.86 -0.90 -35.05
CA GLY A 222 69.83 -1.40 -35.98
C GLY A 222 69.02 -2.49 -35.41
N ASP A 223 67.90 -2.84 -36.09
CA ASP A 223 66.85 -3.77 -35.60
C ASP A 223 67.28 -5.26 -35.67
N MET A 224 68.32 -5.55 -36.38
CA MET A 224 68.75 -6.94 -36.71
C MET A 224 69.95 -7.39 -35.87
N VAL A 225 70.43 -6.56 -34.96
CA VAL A 225 71.65 -6.80 -34.15
C VAL A 225 71.21 -7.26 -32.76
N GLN A 226 71.74 -8.38 -32.35
CA GLN A 226 71.55 -8.86 -30.98
C GLN A 226 72.76 -8.57 -30.08
N ILE A 227 72.47 -8.30 -28.81
CA ILE A 227 73.48 -8.09 -27.79
C ILE A 227 73.56 -9.33 -26.93
N GLU A 228 74.71 -9.91 -26.77
CA GLU A 228 74.94 -11.16 -26.05
C GLU A 228 76.20 -11.11 -25.19
N THR A 229 76.39 -12.12 -24.34
CA THR A 229 77.60 -12.28 -23.58
C THR A 229 78.67 -12.98 -24.48
N GLY A 230 79.84 -12.39 -24.62
CA GLY A 230 80.99 -12.88 -25.45
C GLY A 230 81.60 -14.16 -24.85
N ASN A 231 81.29 -14.50 -23.65
CA ASN A 231 81.93 -15.64 -22.98
C ASN A 231 80.97 -16.82 -22.81
N ASN A 232 81.47 -18.03 -23.00
CA ASN A 232 80.75 -19.24 -22.58
C ASN A 232 80.73 -19.31 -21.04
N VAL A 233 79.54 -19.55 -20.52
CA VAL A 233 79.28 -19.63 -19.08
C VAL A 233 78.83 -21.03 -18.66
N ALA A 234 79.43 -21.56 -17.61
CA ALA A 234 79.04 -22.82 -17.06
C ALA A 234 77.72 -22.68 -16.35
N CYS A 235 76.68 -23.29 -16.87
CA CYS A 235 75.50 -23.71 -16.15
C CYS A 235 75.80 -25.00 -15.43
N GLY A 236 75.54 -25.10 -14.11
CA GLY A 236 75.95 -26.08 -13.11
C GLY A 236 76.18 -27.56 -13.44
N ASN A 237 76.13 -27.99 -14.68
CA ASN A 237 76.41 -29.38 -15.09
C ASN A 237 77.67 -29.45 -15.99
N GLY A 238 78.55 -28.49 -15.97
CA GLY A 238 79.76 -28.48 -16.77
C GLY A 238 79.53 -28.10 -18.22
N HIS A 239 78.34 -27.73 -18.58
CA HIS A 239 77.99 -27.24 -19.95
C HIS A 239 78.30 -25.75 -20.09
N TRP A 240 79.12 -25.45 -21.02
CA TRP A 240 79.46 -24.08 -21.43
C TRP A 240 78.48 -23.64 -22.51
N ILE A 241 77.72 -22.57 -22.25
CA ILE A 241 76.72 -22.08 -23.20
C ILE A 241 77.08 -20.67 -23.54
N SER A 242 77.18 -20.38 -24.84
CA SER A 242 77.22 -18.99 -25.29
C SER A 242 75.82 -18.39 -25.08
N ALA A 243 75.70 -17.13 -24.71
CA ALA A 243 74.45 -16.53 -24.32
C ALA A 243 73.40 -16.58 -25.44
N HIS A 244 73.81 -16.31 -26.69
CA HIS A 244 72.87 -16.29 -27.82
C HIS A 244 72.36 -17.68 -28.24
N LYS A 245 73.09 -18.76 -27.99
CA LYS A 245 72.67 -20.16 -28.17
C LYS A 245 72.00 -20.70 -26.91
N SER A 246 72.01 -19.95 -25.83
CA SER A 246 71.40 -20.38 -24.58
C SER A 246 69.91 -20.42 -24.74
N GLU A 247 69.33 -21.61 -24.70
CA GLU A 247 67.88 -21.78 -24.61
C GLU A 247 67.29 -20.98 -23.43
N TYR A 248 68.03 -20.82 -22.36
CA TYR A 248 67.69 -20.01 -21.18
C TYR A 248 67.51 -18.53 -21.51
N TYR A 249 68.44 -17.92 -22.26
CA TYR A 249 68.35 -16.53 -22.65
C TYR A 249 67.17 -16.28 -23.63
N GLN A 250 67.04 -17.11 -24.64
CA GLN A 250 65.93 -17.05 -25.63
C GLN A 250 64.56 -17.23 -24.94
N LYS A 251 64.45 -18.17 -24.03
CA LYS A 251 63.23 -18.38 -23.28
C LYS A 251 62.91 -17.16 -22.38
N GLY A 252 63.89 -16.48 -21.80
CA GLY A 252 63.68 -15.29 -21.02
C GLY A 252 63.06 -14.13 -21.82
N ILE A 253 63.57 -13.94 -23.04
CA ILE A 253 63.07 -12.92 -23.99
C ILE A 253 61.65 -13.24 -24.40
N ALA A 254 61.44 -14.49 -24.87
CA ALA A 254 60.10 -14.95 -25.29
C ALA A 254 59.08 -14.77 -24.16
N TRP A 255 59.45 -15.26 -22.97
CA TRP A 255 58.60 -15.17 -21.78
C TRP A 255 58.29 -13.69 -21.44
N ALA A 256 59.25 -12.82 -21.45
CA ALA A 256 59.04 -11.42 -21.14
C ALA A 256 58.13 -10.75 -22.17
N LYS A 257 58.27 -11.02 -23.48
CA LYS A 257 57.36 -10.52 -24.53
C LYS A 257 55.92 -10.90 -24.36
N GLU A 258 55.67 -12.06 -23.78
CA GLU A 258 54.31 -12.53 -23.51
C GLU A 258 53.75 -11.99 -22.19
N ASN A 259 54.61 -11.81 -21.19
CA ASN A 259 54.22 -11.59 -19.78
C ASN A 259 54.46 -10.19 -19.21
N TYR A 260 55.14 -9.26 -19.93
CA TYR A 260 55.45 -7.89 -19.42
C TYR A 260 54.20 -7.14 -18.91
N LYS A 261 53.05 -7.36 -19.53
CA LYS A 261 51.74 -6.77 -19.12
C LYS A 261 51.30 -7.16 -17.71
N TYR A 262 51.85 -8.21 -17.17
CA TYR A 262 51.55 -8.70 -15.82
C TYR A 262 52.49 -8.14 -14.74
N PHE A 263 53.17 -7.02 -15.04
CA PHE A 263 53.98 -6.27 -14.10
C PHE A 263 53.46 -4.83 -13.98
N PRO A 264 52.23 -4.67 -13.39
CA PRO A 264 51.58 -3.35 -13.32
C PRO A 264 52.38 -2.34 -12.47
N ASP A 265 53.13 -2.83 -11.50
CA ASP A 265 54.00 -2.10 -10.55
C ASP A 265 55.46 -2.08 -10.95
N ALA A 266 55.78 -2.41 -12.22
CA ALA A 266 57.15 -2.32 -12.69
C ALA A 266 57.73 -0.92 -12.55
N TYR A 267 58.95 -0.83 -12.06
CA TYR A 267 59.63 0.44 -11.82
C TYR A 267 61.07 0.38 -12.30
N GLY A 268 61.64 1.51 -12.57
CA GLY A 268 63.07 1.69 -12.81
C GLY A 268 63.59 3.01 -12.22
N VAL A 269 64.83 3.01 -11.78
CA VAL A 269 65.53 4.19 -11.35
C VAL A 269 66.79 4.33 -12.23
N ILE A 270 66.97 5.48 -12.87
CA ILE A 270 68.11 5.80 -13.69
C ILE A 270 68.99 6.74 -12.90
N TYR A 271 70.24 6.41 -12.75
CA TYR A 271 71.28 7.22 -12.08
C TYR A 271 72.04 7.98 -13.12
N GLU A 272 71.75 9.26 -13.29
CA GLU A 272 72.30 10.14 -14.31
C GLU A 272 73.44 11.00 -13.75
N GLY A 273 74.47 11.30 -14.57
CA GLY A 273 75.65 12.12 -14.26
C GLY A 273 76.76 11.91 -15.29
N ASN A 274 78.02 12.11 -14.89
CA ASN A 274 79.12 11.92 -15.80
C ASN A 274 79.23 10.45 -16.28
N GLY A 275 79.46 10.26 -17.60
CA GLY A 275 79.63 8.96 -18.22
C GLY A 275 78.30 8.16 -18.37
N GLN A 276 78.40 6.85 -18.38
CA GLN A 276 77.26 5.99 -18.57
C GLN A 276 76.17 6.20 -17.51
N PRO A 277 74.90 6.35 -17.86
CA PRO A 277 73.83 6.24 -16.93
C PRO A 277 73.67 4.79 -16.46
N LEU A 278 73.42 4.62 -15.16
CA LEU A 278 73.19 3.30 -14.54
C LEU A 278 71.73 3.17 -14.13
N SER A 279 71.24 1.96 -13.93
CA SER A 279 69.83 1.72 -13.60
C SER A 279 69.62 0.58 -12.62
N LYS A 280 68.51 0.66 -11.96
CA LYS A 280 67.93 -0.38 -11.14
C LYS A 280 66.50 -0.64 -11.57
N TRP A 281 66.09 -1.88 -11.63
CA TRP A 281 64.76 -2.28 -12.13
C TRP A 281 64.13 -3.30 -11.22
N GLY A 282 62.78 -3.33 -11.16
CA GLY A 282 62.01 -4.29 -10.43
C GLY A 282 60.54 -4.23 -10.77
N GLY A 283 59.81 -5.17 -10.19
CA GLY A 283 58.34 -5.29 -10.33
C GLY A 283 57.87 -6.62 -9.83
N THR A 284 56.56 -6.72 -9.60
CA THR A 284 55.93 -7.93 -9.11
C THR A 284 55.13 -8.59 -10.23
N TYR A 285 55.31 -9.89 -10.46
CA TYR A 285 54.54 -10.65 -11.44
C TYR A 285 53.12 -10.88 -10.91
N GLN A 286 52.13 -10.28 -11.56
CA GLN A 286 50.71 -10.36 -11.17
C GLN A 286 49.90 -10.83 -12.38
N PRO A 287 49.85 -12.14 -12.65
CA PRO A 287 49.13 -12.68 -13.78
C PRO A 287 47.64 -12.46 -13.55
N THR A 288 46.92 -11.92 -14.57
CA THR A 288 45.47 -11.63 -14.52
C THR A 288 44.71 -12.57 -15.44
N GLY A 289 43.53 -12.86 -15.06
CA GLY A 289 42.45 -13.43 -15.88
C GLY A 289 41.19 -12.62 -15.71
N THR A 290 40.06 -13.14 -16.06
CA THR A 290 38.76 -12.50 -15.85
C THR A 290 37.80 -13.41 -15.13
N GLY A 291 37.01 -12.81 -14.24
CA GLY A 291 35.85 -13.45 -13.63
C GLY A 291 34.57 -12.92 -14.25
N ARG A 292 33.57 -13.76 -14.39
CA ARG A 292 32.23 -13.42 -14.82
C ARG A 292 31.20 -14.17 -13.99
N LEU A 293 30.01 -13.56 -13.82
CA LEU A 293 28.92 -14.13 -13.08
C LEU A 293 27.70 -14.34 -14.00
N LYS A 294 27.01 -15.48 -13.80
CA LYS A 294 25.68 -15.77 -14.33
C LYS A 294 24.70 -15.96 -13.19
N LYS A 295 23.63 -15.18 -13.21
CA LYS A 295 22.51 -15.34 -12.31
C LYS A 295 21.32 -15.98 -13.02
N VAL A 296 20.64 -16.91 -12.36
CA VAL A 296 19.41 -17.54 -12.86
C VAL A 296 18.34 -17.56 -11.77
N SER A 297 17.09 -17.73 -12.17
CA SER A 297 15.99 -17.97 -11.24
C SER A 297 15.98 -19.43 -10.77
N ALA A 298 15.78 -19.66 -9.49
CA ALA A 298 15.58 -21.00 -8.93
C ALA A 298 14.19 -21.57 -9.25
N ASN A 299 13.24 -20.72 -9.69
CA ASN A 299 11.90 -21.14 -10.08
C ASN A 299 11.41 -20.37 -11.32
N THR A 300 11.80 -20.86 -12.50
CA THR A 300 11.45 -20.25 -13.78
C THR A 300 9.95 -20.29 -14.07
N SER A 301 9.22 -21.28 -13.54
CA SER A 301 7.77 -21.40 -13.73
C SER A 301 6.98 -20.23 -13.09
N VAL A 302 7.60 -19.53 -12.15
CA VAL A 302 7.04 -18.35 -11.45
C VAL A 302 7.48 -17.05 -12.11
N THR A 303 8.73 -17.01 -12.58
CA THR A 303 9.36 -15.76 -13.04
C THR A 303 9.32 -15.55 -14.55
N GLU A 304 9.13 -16.61 -15.35
CA GLU A 304 9.02 -16.50 -16.79
C GLU A 304 7.76 -15.68 -17.16
N LYS A 305 7.95 -14.65 -17.98
CA LYS A 305 6.89 -13.72 -18.41
C LYS A 305 6.17 -12.97 -17.27
N ASN A 306 6.80 -12.88 -16.10
CA ASN A 306 6.30 -12.11 -14.99
C ASN A 306 7.14 -10.83 -14.80
N SER A 307 6.56 -9.67 -15.10
CA SER A 307 7.22 -8.36 -15.08
C SER A 307 7.60 -7.86 -13.68
N CYS A 308 7.11 -8.55 -12.64
CA CYS A 308 7.45 -8.24 -11.26
C CYS A 308 8.85 -8.69 -10.87
N TYR A 309 9.46 -9.60 -11.67
CA TYR A 309 10.80 -10.12 -11.44
C TYR A 309 11.77 -9.63 -12.51
N SER A 310 13.00 -9.35 -12.12
CA SER A 310 14.09 -9.00 -13.02
C SER A 310 15.39 -9.55 -12.47
N LEU A 311 16.27 -10.08 -13.32
CA LEU A 311 17.62 -10.49 -12.95
C LEU A 311 18.60 -9.31 -12.96
N GLU A 312 18.18 -8.14 -13.44
CA GLU A 312 18.99 -6.94 -13.55
C GLU A 312 19.28 -6.31 -12.18
N GLY A 313 20.51 -5.86 -12.00
CA GLY A 313 20.90 -5.05 -10.85
C GLY A 313 21.25 -5.83 -9.59
N ALA A 314 21.40 -7.14 -9.66
CA ALA A 314 22.02 -7.90 -8.57
C ALA A 314 23.48 -7.51 -8.43
N GLU A 315 23.96 -7.35 -7.21
CA GLU A 315 25.34 -6.99 -6.93
C GLU A 315 26.01 -8.07 -6.09
N TYR A 316 27.24 -8.47 -6.52
CA TYR A 316 28.04 -9.48 -5.83
C TYR A 316 29.42 -8.92 -5.52
N GLY A 317 29.86 -9.07 -4.28
CA GLY A 317 31.24 -8.79 -3.87
C GLY A 317 32.18 -9.94 -4.26
N ILE A 318 33.35 -9.60 -4.78
CA ILE A 318 34.44 -10.52 -5.09
C ILE A 318 35.52 -10.30 -4.06
N TYR A 319 35.92 -11.35 -3.32
CA TYR A 319 36.87 -11.26 -2.21
C TYR A 319 38.03 -12.22 -2.41
N SER A 320 39.25 -11.75 -2.09
CA SER A 320 40.47 -12.57 -2.13
C SER A 320 40.65 -13.44 -0.86
N SER A 321 39.76 -13.28 0.13
CA SER A 321 39.79 -14.02 1.40
C SER A 321 38.40 -14.54 1.79
N PRO A 322 38.30 -15.70 2.40
CA PRO A 322 37.03 -16.23 2.91
C PRO A 322 36.42 -15.40 4.05
N THR A 323 37.19 -14.48 4.66
CA THR A 323 36.68 -13.58 5.71
C THR A 323 35.77 -12.48 5.16
N LEU A 324 35.69 -12.30 3.84
CA LEU A 324 34.84 -11.33 3.14
C LEU A 324 34.96 -9.89 3.68
N SER A 325 36.16 -9.53 4.20
CA SER A 325 36.38 -8.19 4.73
C SER A 325 36.47 -7.13 3.62
N GLY A 326 36.20 -5.88 3.94
CA GLY A 326 36.38 -4.78 2.99
C GLY A 326 37.79 -4.71 2.42
N ALA A 327 38.83 -4.99 3.23
CA ALA A 327 40.24 -5.03 2.82
C ALA A 327 40.54 -6.17 1.80
N SER A 328 39.78 -7.24 1.79
CA SER A 328 39.92 -8.35 0.84
C SER A 328 39.04 -8.19 -0.42
N ARG A 329 38.31 -7.10 -0.57
CA ARG A 329 37.43 -6.87 -1.72
C ARG A 329 38.25 -6.59 -2.97
N ALA A 330 38.17 -7.49 -3.96
CA ALA A 330 38.90 -7.41 -5.21
C ALA A 330 38.08 -6.84 -6.38
N GLY A 331 36.74 -6.81 -6.23
CA GLY A 331 35.86 -6.30 -7.28
C GLY A 331 34.39 -6.49 -6.98
N THR A 332 33.54 -6.22 -7.97
CA THR A 332 32.08 -6.39 -7.89
C THR A 332 31.55 -6.86 -9.23
N PHE A 333 30.63 -7.85 -9.20
CA PHE A 333 29.80 -8.17 -10.34
C PHE A 333 28.44 -7.46 -10.20
N ARG A 334 27.91 -7.01 -11.33
CA ARG A 334 26.56 -6.47 -11.44
C ARG A 334 25.88 -7.12 -12.64
N THR A 335 24.64 -7.62 -12.45
CA THR A 335 23.93 -8.35 -13.50
C THR A 335 23.11 -7.41 -14.40
N ASP A 336 23.04 -7.79 -15.67
CA ASP A 336 22.11 -7.25 -16.66
C ASP A 336 20.73 -7.96 -16.59
N ALA A 337 19.79 -7.57 -17.46
CA ALA A 337 18.46 -8.15 -17.53
C ALA A 337 18.47 -9.66 -17.88
N ALA A 338 19.51 -10.16 -18.56
CA ALA A 338 19.69 -11.57 -18.84
C ALA A 338 20.38 -12.33 -17.70
N GLY A 339 20.74 -11.64 -16.61
CA GLY A 339 21.42 -12.21 -15.45
C GLY A 339 22.94 -12.39 -15.65
N ASN A 340 23.55 -11.80 -16.66
CA ASN A 340 24.99 -11.88 -16.87
C ASN A 340 25.67 -10.63 -16.30
N SER A 341 26.86 -10.80 -15.72
CA SER A 341 27.73 -9.67 -15.43
C SER A 341 28.69 -9.38 -16.61
N SER A 342 29.25 -8.15 -16.64
CA SER A 342 30.48 -7.88 -17.37
C SER A 342 31.65 -8.66 -16.77
N SER A 343 32.70 -8.91 -17.58
CA SER A 343 33.94 -9.52 -17.12
C SER A 343 34.73 -8.54 -16.23
N VAL A 344 35.23 -9.04 -15.11
CA VAL A 344 36.07 -8.29 -14.16
C VAL A 344 37.47 -8.87 -14.20
N ALA A 345 38.47 -8.02 -14.47
CA ALA A 345 39.90 -8.37 -14.44
C ALA A 345 40.35 -8.62 -12.99
N LEU A 346 40.94 -9.81 -12.74
CA LEU A 346 41.37 -10.25 -11.42
C LEU A 346 42.73 -10.90 -11.55
N ASN A 347 43.56 -10.79 -10.51
CA ASN A 347 44.77 -11.58 -10.44
C ASN A 347 44.47 -13.06 -10.44
N ALA A 348 45.33 -13.89 -11.02
CA ALA A 348 45.15 -15.33 -10.94
C ALA A 348 45.14 -15.80 -9.48
N GLY A 349 44.10 -16.54 -9.10
CA GLY A 349 43.90 -16.95 -7.71
C GLY A 349 42.49 -17.44 -7.44
N THR A 350 42.20 -17.83 -6.20
CA THR A 350 40.86 -18.22 -5.74
C THR A 350 40.19 -17.03 -5.09
N TYR A 351 38.94 -16.79 -5.51
CA TYR A 351 38.09 -15.73 -4.99
C TYR A 351 36.82 -16.30 -4.40
N TYR A 352 36.25 -15.57 -3.46
CA TYR A 352 34.99 -15.84 -2.78
C TYR A 352 33.97 -14.82 -3.25
N VAL A 353 32.85 -15.29 -3.75
CA VAL A 353 31.79 -14.42 -4.31
C VAL A 353 30.55 -14.55 -3.44
N LYS A 354 30.04 -13.41 -2.96
CA LYS A 354 28.83 -13.30 -2.15
C LYS A 354 27.89 -12.26 -2.70
N GLU A 355 26.60 -12.55 -2.68
CA GLU A 355 25.57 -11.60 -3.02
C GLU A 355 25.48 -10.49 -1.97
N LEU A 356 25.45 -9.24 -2.39
CA LEU A 356 25.34 -8.05 -1.53
C LEU A 356 23.98 -7.39 -1.67
N LYS A 357 23.37 -7.54 -2.85
CA LYS A 357 22.06 -6.97 -3.17
C LYS A 357 21.36 -7.90 -4.17
N ALA A 358 20.20 -8.37 -3.77
CA ALA A 358 19.32 -9.13 -4.68
C ALA A 358 18.69 -8.21 -5.72
N PRO A 359 18.35 -8.72 -6.91
CA PRO A 359 17.61 -7.97 -7.91
C PRO A 359 16.12 -7.94 -7.56
N LYS A 360 15.37 -7.15 -8.32
CA LYS A 360 13.93 -6.95 -8.09
C LYS A 360 13.15 -8.27 -8.05
N GLY A 361 12.44 -8.50 -6.96
CA GLY A 361 11.55 -9.65 -6.80
C GLY A 361 12.24 -10.95 -6.36
N TYR A 362 13.53 -10.95 -6.08
CA TYR A 362 14.25 -12.12 -5.60
C TYR A 362 14.69 -11.97 -4.15
N ALA A 363 14.86 -13.09 -3.50
CA ALA A 363 15.45 -13.14 -2.17
C ALA A 363 16.96 -12.92 -2.25
N LEU A 364 17.53 -12.30 -1.21
CA LEU A 364 18.98 -12.21 -1.02
C LEU A 364 19.51 -13.56 -0.55
N VAL A 365 20.49 -14.09 -1.30
CA VAL A 365 21.11 -15.38 -0.98
C VAL A 365 22.40 -15.19 -0.21
N ASP A 366 22.51 -15.81 0.94
CA ASP A 366 23.71 -15.71 1.80
C ASP A 366 24.81 -16.74 1.42
N GLU A 367 24.63 -17.47 0.32
CA GLU A 367 25.59 -18.44 -0.17
C GLU A 367 26.87 -17.76 -0.66
N VAL A 368 28.02 -18.34 -0.29
CA VAL A 368 29.34 -17.93 -0.77
C VAL A 368 29.87 -18.98 -1.72
N LYS A 369 30.17 -18.62 -2.97
CA LYS A 369 30.76 -19.50 -3.97
C LYS A 369 32.20 -19.14 -4.24
N THR A 370 33.02 -20.16 -4.49
CA THR A 370 34.42 -19.97 -4.89
C THR A 370 34.55 -19.96 -6.40
N VAL A 371 35.40 -19.10 -6.93
CA VAL A 371 35.81 -19.08 -8.33
C VAL A 371 37.33 -19.01 -8.43
N THR A 372 37.94 -19.91 -9.20
CA THR A 372 39.40 -19.87 -9.45
C THR A 372 39.66 -19.21 -10.78
N VAL A 373 40.29 -18.04 -10.72
CA VAL A 373 40.71 -17.27 -11.89
C VAL A 373 42.08 -17.74 -12.34
N LYS A 374 42.21 -18.15 -13.60
CA LYS A 374 43.45 -18.56 -14.25
C LYS A 374 43.94 -17.47 -15.17
N SER A 375 45.28 -17.37 -15.30
CA SER A 375 45.90 -16.38 -16.17
C SER A 375 45.41 -16.49 -17.62
N GLY A 376 44.97 -15.40 -18.17
CA GLY A 376 44.52 -15.29 -19.57
C GLY A 376 43.18 -15.98 -19.87
N GLN A 377 42.46 -16.49 -18.85
CA GLN A 377 41.20 -17.23 -19.06
C GLN A 377 40.03 -16.48 -18.37
N GLU A 378 38.81 -16.69 -18.88
CA GLU A 378 37.59 -16.30 -18.24
C GLU A 378 37.09 -17.45 -17.35
N SER A 379 36.74 -17.11 -16.10
CA SER A 379 36.16 -18.03 -15.12
C SER A 379 34.73 -17.60 -14.82
N LEU A 380 33.76 -18.53 -14.90
CA LEU A 380 32.35 -18.27 -14.69
C LEU A 380 31.90 -18.83 -13.32
N VAL A 381 31.14 -18.02 -12.58
CA VAL A 381 30.42 -18.46 -11.38
C VAL A 381 28.93 -18.28 -11.59
N THR A 382 28.10 -19.26 -11.21
CA THR A 382 26.65 -19.21 -11.37
C THR A 382 25.94 -19.19 -10.03
N PHE A 383 24.98 -18.28 -9.85
CA PHE A 383 24.08 -18.21 -8.70
C PHE A 383 22.63 -18.43 -9.14
N SER A 384 21.85 -19.11 -8.29
CA SER A 384 20.45 -19.39 -8.52
C SER A 384 19.65 -18.92 -7.32
N ASP A 385 18.83 -17.87 -7.52
CA ASP A 385 18.11 -17.25 -6.43
C ASP A 385 16.63 -17.61 -6.43
N PRO A 386 16.03 -17.86 -5.27
CA PRO A 386 14.60 -18.06 -5.13
C PRO A 386 13.84 -16.74 -5.38
N PRO A 387 12.78 -16.76 -6.22
CA PRO A 387 11.91 -15.62 -6.36
C PRO A 387 11.12 -15.39 -5.07
N GLN A 388 10.83 -14.12 -4.77
CA GLN A 388 9.94 -13.76 -3.66
C GLN A 388 8.53 -14.26 -3.95
N MET A 389 7.91 -14.89 -2.97
CA MET A 389 6.53 -15.40 -3.05
C MET A 389 5.81 -15.14 -1.73
N ASN A 390 4.49 -14.96 -1.79
CA ASN A 390 3.66 -14.76 -0.62
C ASN A 390 2.89 -16.03 -0.27
N PRO A 391 3.23 -16.77 0.79
CA PRO A 391 2.37 -17.81 1.35
C PRO A 391 1.04 -17.19 1.79
N VAL A 392 -0.07 -17.72 1.32
CA VAL A 392 -1.41 -17.19 1.61
C VAL A 392 -2.15 -18.14 2.54
N GLU A 393 -2.09 -17.88 3.83
CA GLU A 393 -2.82 -18.67 4.83
C GLU A 393 -4.33 -18.49 4.72
N LEU A 394 -4.77 -17.25 4.45
CA LEU A 394 -6.17 -16.89 4.28
C LEU A 394 -6.33 -16.12 2.97
N LEU A 395 -7.00 -16.73 1.99
CA LEU A 395 -7.24 -16.10 0.69
C LEU A 395 -8.34 -15.03 0.78
N LEU A 396 -9.45 -15.37 1.44
CA LEU A 396 -10.57 -14.47 1.71
C LEU A 396 -11.39 -14.95 2.89
N LYS A 397 -12.21 -14.03 3.44
CA LYS A 397 -13.23 -14.31 4.46
C LYS A 397 -14.58 -13.81 3.98
N LYS A 398 -15.65 -14.60 4.22
CA LYS A 398 -17.05 -14.19 4.01
C LYS A 398 -17.65 -13.59 5.27
N THR A 399 -18.55 -12.63 5.09
CA THR A 399 -19.31 -12.02 6.18
C THR A 399 -20.69 -11.58 5.66
N GLY A 400 -21.62 -11.24 6.56
CA GLY A 400 -22.90 -10.60 6.21
C GLY A 400 -22.77 -9.09 6.20
N MET A 401 -23.60 -8.43 5.39
CA MET A 401 -23.70 -6.96 5.34
C MET A 401 -24.58 -6.41 6.48
N GLU A 402 -25.60 -7.16 6.88
CA GLU A 402 -26.56 -6.76 7.90
C GLU A 402 -25.98 -7.05 9.29
N GLN A 403 -25.67 -5.99 10.05
CA GLN A 403 -25.11 -6.11 11.40
C GLN A 403 -26.12 -6.68 12.42
N GLU A 404 -27.41 -6.56 12.17
CA GLU A 404 -28.48 -7.05 13.05
C GLU A 404 -28.85 -8.52 12.84
N TYR A 405 -28.40 -9.12 11.72
CA TYR A 405 -28.64 -10.50 11.43
C TYR A 405 -27.53 -11.39 11.97
N VAL A 406 -27.80 -12.03 13.09
CA VAL A 406 -26.99 -13.12 13.59
C VAL A 406 -27.56 -14.43 13.03
N ASP A 407 -26.84 -15.02 12.07
CA ASP A 407 -27.21 -16.33 11.55
C ASP A 407 -27.21 -17.37 12.69
N PRO A 408 -28.32 -18.02 12.98
CA PRO A 408 -28.38 -19.04 14.02
C PRO A 408 -27.53 -20.28 13.74
N SER A 409 -27.17 -20.52 12.47
CA SER A 409 -26.20 -21.56 12.05
C SER A 409 -24.72 -21.10 12.18
N GLY A 410 -24.48 -19.85 12.57
CA GLY A 410 -23.15 -19.27 12.69
C GLY A 410 -22.43 -19.15 11.35
N THR A 411 -21.11 -19.34 11.35
CA THR A 411 -20.28 -19.21 10.13
C THR A 411 -20.58 -20.27 9.07
N ALA A 412 -21.28 -21.35 9.40
CA ALA A 412 -21.68 -22.39 8.46
C ALA A 412 -22.63 -21.89 7.36
N ALA A 413 -23.35 -20.79 7.60
CA ALA A 413 -24.21 -20.17 6.59
C ALA A 413 -23.44 -19.67 5.36
N TYR A 414 -22.18 -19.35 5.50
CA TYR A 414 -21.34 -18.89 4.39
C TYR A 414 -20.57 -20.02 3.70
N GLN A 415 -20.81 -21.27 4.08
CA GLN A 415 -20.21 -22.44 3.44
C GLN A 415 -20.68 -22.62 2.01
N GLY A 416 -19.76 -22.94 1.11
CA GLY A 416 -20.09 -23.29 -0.26
C GLY A 416 -20.14 -22.09 -1.23
N ALA A 417 -19.85 -20.90 -0.78
CA ALA A 417 -19.62 -19.76 -1.67
C ALA A 417 -18.42 -20.03 -2.58
N GLN A 418 -18.54 -19.78 -3.88
CA GLN A 418 -17.47 -20.03 -4.84
C GLN A 418 -16.94 -18.74 -5.44
N PHE A 419 -15.61 -18.68 -5.57
CA PHE A 419 -14.88 -17.51 -6.03
C PHE A 419 -14.00 -17.86 -7.21
N LEU A 420 -14.14 -17.10 -8.29
CA LEU A 420 -13.20 -17.10 -9.39
C LEU A 420 -12.01 -16.22 -9.00
N VAL A 421 -10.85 -16.83 -8.90
CA VAL A 421 -9.58 -16.18 -8.56
C VAL A 421 -8.69 -16.21 -9.79
N LYS A 422 -8.24 -15.05 -10.25
CA LYS A 422 -7.36 -14.89 -11.41
C LYS A 422 -6.04 -14.27 -10.97
N PHE A 423 -4.94 -14.76 -11.51
CA PHE A 423 -3.61 -14.21 -11.27
C PHE A 423 -3.03 -13.59 -12.55
N TYR A 424 -2.49 -12.39 -12.40
CA TYR A 424 -1.82 -11.62 -13.46
C TYR A 424 -0.35 -11.41 -13.08
N ALA A 425 0.56 -11.67 -14.04
CA ALA A 425 2.00 -11.60 -13.84
C ALA A 425 2.58 -10.17 -13.92
N GLU A 426 1.82 -9.21 -13.42
CA GLU A 426 2.16 -7.79 -13.38
C GLU A 426 1.36 -7.08 -12.28
N LEU A 427 1.80 -5.87 -11.90
CA LEU A 427 1.09 -5.02 -10.94
C LEU A 427 0.10 -4.13 -11.69
N LEU A 428 -1.16 -4.56 -11.73
CA LEU A 428 -2.27 -3.85 -12.39
C LEU A 428 -2.90 -2.83 -11.44
N ASP A 429 -3.38 -1.73 -11.98
CA ASP A 429 -4.05 -0.69 -11.20
C ASP A 429 -5.40 -1.20 -10.66
N PRO A 430 -5.62 -1.19 -9.32
CA PRO A 430 -6.88 -1.62 -8.72
C PRO A 430 -8.12 -0.80 -9.15
N GLY A 431 -7.91 0.44 -9.60
CA GLY A 431 -8.99 1.32 -10.05
C GLY A 431 -9.51 1.04 -11.46
N LYS A 432 -8.87 0.12 -12.19
CA LYS A 432 -9.21 -0.21 -13.56
C LYS A 432 -10.04 -1.48 -13.66
N ASN A 433 -10.97 -1.51 -14.64
CA ASN A 433 -11.70 -2.73 -14.97
C ASN A 433 -10.84 -3.62 -15.86
N LEU A 434 -10.12 -4.54 -15.26
CA LEU A 434 -9.13 -5.40 -15.91
C LEU A 434 -9.73 -6.27 -17.04
N GLU A 435 -11.00 -6.65 -16.94
CA GLU A 435 -11.66 -7.44 -17.99
C GLU A 435 -11.96 -6.62 -19.25
N LYS A 436 -12.28 -5.33 -19.09
CA LYS A 436 -12.53 -4.42 -20.21
C LYS A 436 -11.27 -3.97 -20.93
N GLU A 437 -10.12 -3.99 -20.26
CA GLU A 437 -8.84 -3.59 -20.82
C GLU A 437 -8.12 -4.73 -21.58
N GLY A 438 -8.70 -5.94 -21.60
CA GLY A 438 -8.16 -7.08 -22.36
C GLY A 438 -6.99 -7.79 -21.69
N GLU A 439 -6.72 -7.50 -20.42
CA GLU A 439 -5.68 -8.18 -19.64
C GLU A 439 -6.01 -9.67 -19.47
N LYS A 440 -5.04 -10.53 -19.74
CA LYS A 440 -5.23 -11.97 -19.65
C LYS A 440 -4.58 -12.53 -18.41
N PRO A 441 -5.33 -13.25 -17.57
CA PRO A 441 -4.74 -13.94 -16.44
C PRO A 441 -3.78 -15.05 -16.91
N VAL A 442 -2.71 -15.25 -16.17
CA VAL A 442 -1.75 -16.35 -16.41
C VAL A 442 -2.30 -17.64 -15.85
N ARG A 443 -2.98 -17.58 -14.71
CA ARG A 443 -3.68 -18.71 -14.08
C ARG A 443 -5.01 -18.26 -13.50
N SER A 444 -5.93 -19.24 -13.41
CA SER A 444 -7.23 -19.04 -12.79
C SER A 444 -7.66 -20.28 -12.00
N TRP A 445 -8.39 -20.04 -10.94
CA TRP A 445 -8.92 -21.07 -10.04
C TRP A 445 -10.33 -20.75 -9.60
N VAL A 446 -11.09 -21.76 -9.25
CA VAL A 446 -12.33 -21.60 -8.46
C VAL A 446 -12.08 -22.20 -7.10
N PHE A 447 -12.23 -21.39 -6.08
CA PHE A 447 -12.14 -21.79 -4.68
C PHE A 447 -13.51 -21.74 -4.00
N GLN A 448 -13.66 -22.47 -2.90
CA GLN A 448 -14.92 -22.56 -2.15
C GLN A 448 -14.65 -22.35 -0.65
N THR A 449 -15.56 -21.62 0.03
CA THR A 449 -15.51 -21.41 1.46
C THR A 449 -15.90 -22.66 2.25
N ASP A 450 -15.26 -22.83 3.41
CA ASP A 450 -15.56 -23.87 4.38
C ASP A 450 -16.66 -23.46 5.39
N ALA A 451 -16.93 -24.35 6.35
CA ALA A 451 -17.88 -24.10 7.43
C ALA A 451 -17.48 -22.98 8.40
N LYS A 452 -16.26 -22.45 8.28
CA LYS A 452 -15.78 -21.29 9.06
C LYS A 452 -15.83 -19.98 8.28
N ALA A 453 -16.55 -19.97 7.15
CA ALA A 453 -16.66 -18.83 6.25
C ALA A 453 -15.31 -18.34 5.68
N VAL A 454 -14.32 -19.21 5.60
CA VAL A 454 -12.97 -18.88 5.10
C VAL A 454 -12.60 -19.73 3.88
N CYS A 455 -11.76 -19.15 3.05
CA CYS A 455 -11.14 -19.82 1.94
C CYS A 455 -9.62 -19.62 2.02
N ARG A 456 -8.83 -20.67 1.73
CA ARG A 456 -7.38 -20.64 1.77
C ARG A 456 -6.81 -20.99 0.41
N TYR A 457 -5.62 -20.50 0.10
CA TYR A 457 -4.90 -20.86 -1.12
C TYR A 457 -4.27 -22.25 -0.95
N GLN A 458 -5.11 -23.28 -0.98
CA GLN A 458 -4.75 -24.69 -0.77
C GLN A 458 -5.60 -25.59 -1.65
N GLU A 459 -5.04 -26.72 -2.09
CA GLU A 459 -5.74 -27.67 -2.97
C GLU A 459 -7.09 -28.13 -2.42
N LYS A 460 -7.23 -28.30 -1.12
CA LYS A 460 -8.52 -28.75 -0.50
C LYS A 460 -9.65 -27.74 -0.63
N TYR A 461 -9.38 -26.46 -0.86
CA TYR A 461 -10.39 -25.42 -1.10
C TYR A 461 -10.62 -25.18 -2.59
N LYS A 462 -9.74 -25.68 -3.47
CA LYS A 462 -9.84 -25.54 -4.91
C LYS A 462 -10.88 -26.50 -5.47
N VAL A 463 -11.88 -25.96 -6.18
CA VAL A 463 -12.92 -26.75 -6.88
C VAL A 463 -12.44 -27.15 -8.27
N LYS A 464 -11.79 -26.21 -8.98
CA LYS A 464 -11.24 -26.40 -10.33
C LYS A 464 -10.22 -25.32 -10.67
N GLY A 465 -9.52 -25.49 -11.79
CA GLY A 465 -8.55 -24.52 -12.31
C GLY A 465 -7.14 -25.06 -12.35
N ASP A 466 -6.18 -24.15 -12.56
CA ASP A 466 -4.77 -24.46 -12.76
C ASP A 466 -4.12 -25.06 -11.50
N ALA A 467 -2.89 -25.59 -11.65
CA ALA A 467 -2.06 -25.98 -10.52
C ALA A 467 -1.74 -24.77 -9.64
N LEU A 468 -1.68 -24.94 -8.31
CA LEU A 468 -1.24 -23.87 -7.41
C LEU A 468 0.26 -23.58 -7.63
N TYR A 469 0.65 -22.33 -7.42
CA TYR A 469 2.05 -21.95 -7.34
C TYR A 469 2.66 -22.42 -6.02
N LYS A 470 3.96 -22.74 -6.06
CA LYS A 470 4.71 -23.19 -4.89
C LYS A 470 6.06 -22.48 -4.81
N ALA A 471 6.46 -22.12 -3.61
CA ALA A 471 7.81 -21.68 -3.28
C ALA A 471 8.83 -22.81 -3.47
N THR A 472 10.12 -22.53 -3.35
CA THR A 472 11.19 -23.52 -3.58
C THR A 472 11.16 -24.71 -2.62
N ASP A 473 10.60 -24.51 -1.41
CA ASP A 473 10.40 -25.57 -0.41
C ASP A 473 9.07 -26.34 -0.57
N GLY A 474 8.28 -26.06 -1.63
CA GLY A 474 7.00 -26.69 -1.90
C GLY A 474 5.80 -26.08 -1.18
N THR A 475 5.96 -25.02 -0.38
CA THR A 475 4.87 -24.27 0.25
C THR A 475 3.99 -23.62 -0.81
N GLU A 476 2.67 -23.79 -0.72
CA GLU A 476 1.71 -23.11 -1.58
C GLU A 476 1.78 -21.60 -1.33
N ALA A 477 2.13 -20.84 -2.35
CA ALA A 477 2.37 -19.40 -2.28
C ALA A 477 2.04 -18.72 -3.61
N LEU A 478 1.56 -17.50 -3.54
CA LEU A 478 1.31 -16.68 -4.72
C LEU A 478 2.58 -15.91 -5.12
N PRO A 479 2.90 -15.84 -6.44
CA PRO A 479 3.97 -14.99 -6.94
C PRO A 479 3.67 -13.50 -6.77
N LEU A 480 4.68 -12.66 -6.99
CA LEU A 480 4.49 -11.22 -7.17
C LEU A 480 3.61 -10.97 -8.39
N GLY A 481 2.66 -10.05 -8.26
CA GLY A 481 1.70 -9.73 -9.31
C GLY A 481 0.39 -9.24 -8.75
N THR A 482 -0.69 -9.40 -9.51
CA THR A 482 -2.04 -9.01 -9.13
C THR A 482 -2.96 -10.22 -9.06
N VAL A 483 -3.78 -10.27 -8.03
CA VAL A 483 -4.84 -11.27 -7.85
C VAL A 483 -6.18 -10.58 -7.89
N THR A 484 -7.13 -11.07 -8.69
CA THR A 484 -8.53 -10.66 -8.63
C THR A 484 -9.38 -11.78 -8.06
N ILE A 485 -10.36 -11.40 -7.25
CA ILE A 485 -11.30 -12.32 -6.60
C ILE A 485 -12.70 -11.84 -6.88
N GLN A 486 -13.53 -12.68 -7.50
CA GLN A 486 -14.92 -12.40 -7.81
C GLN A 486 -15.79 -13.55 -7.34
N GLU A 487 -16.87 -13.26 -6.66
CA GLU A 487 -17.84 -14.29 -6.33
C GLU A 487 -18.58 -14.72 -7.60
N ILE A 488 -18.70 -16.05 -7.81
CA ILE A 488 -19.43 -16.63 -8.94
C ILE A 488 -20.61 -17.50 -8.49
N LYS A 489 -20.65 -17.81 -7.21
CA LYS A 489 -21.76 -18.51 -6.59
C LYS A 489 -21.84 -18.07 -5.11
N PRO A 490 -22.92 -17.43 -4.69
CA PRO A 490 -23.09 -17.03 -3.30
C PRO A 490 -23.40 -18.24 -2.41
N PRO A 491 -23.32 -18.09 -1.09
CA PRO A 491 -23.87 -19.04 -0.15
C PRO A 491 -25.39 -19.12 -0.29
N LYS A 492 -25.98 -20.22 0.14
CA LYS A 492 -27.44 -20.41 0.09
C LYS A 492 -28.16 -19.34 0.91
N GLY A 493 -29.09 -18.61 0.31
CA GLY A 493 -29.87 -17.56 0.97
C GLY A 493 -29.26 -16.17 0.93
N TYR A 494 -28.24 -15.98 0.10
CA TYR A 494 -27.57 -14.70 -0.08
C TYR A 494 -27.56 -14.28 -1.56
N PHE A 495 -27.62 -12.97 -1.80
CA PHE A 495 -27.45 -12.40 -3.12
C PHE A 495 -25.98 -12.52 -3.55
N LEU A 496 -25.76 -12.66 -4.87
CA LEU A 496 -24.44 -12.64 -5.45
C LEU A 496 -23.78 -11.27 -5.23
N ASN A 497 -22.53 -11.27 -4.74
CA ASN A 497 -21.71 -10.08 -4.70
C ASN A 497 -20.91 -9.98 -6.02
N GLU A 498 -21.27 -9.05 -6.88
CA GLU A 498 -20.65 -8.86 -8.20
C GLU A 498 -19.33 -8.08 -8.15
N GLU A 499 -18.94 -7.58 -6.97
CA GLU A 499 -17.71 -6.81 -6.79
C GLU A 499 -16.47 -7.66 -7.09
N VAL A 500 -15.52 -7.06 -7.80
CA VAL A 500 -14.22 -7.67 -8.06
C VAL A 500 -13.18 -7.07 -7.12
N PHE A 501 -12.65 -7.89 -6.23
CA PHE A 501 -11.60 -7.49 -5.29
C PHE A 501 -10.24 -7.67 -5.94
N VAL A 502 -9.39 -6.63 -5.86
CA VAL A 502 -8.05 -6.61 -6.48
C VAL A 502 -6.99 -6.52 -5.40
N CYS A 503 -6.12 -7.50 -5.35
CA CYS A 503 -5.01 -7.59 -4.39
C CYS A 503 -3.68 -7.59 -5.13
N GLN A 504 -2.76 -6.68 -4.77
CA GLN A 504 -1.42 -6.62 -5.32
C GLN A 504 -0.41 -7.28 -4.37
N ILE A 505 0.46 -8.12 -4.92
CA ILE A 505 1.57 -8.74 -4.20
C ILE A 505 2.86 -8.09 -4.70
N LYS A 506 3.40 -7.16 -3.90
CA LYS A 506 4.60 -6.37 -4.19
C LYS A 506 5.83 -6.99 -3.53
N PRO A 507 7.05 -6.78 -4.10
CA PRO A 507 8.27 -7.23 -3.44
C PRO A 507 8.46 -6.52 -2.10
N GLU A 508 8.91 -7.25 -1.08
CA GLU A 508 9.18 -6.72 0.24
C GLU A 508 10.37 -7.44 0.90
N GLY A 509 11.22 -6.68 1.59
CA GLY A 509 12.36 -7.24 2.32
C GLY A 509 13.33 -8.03 1.43
N THR A 510 14.04 -8.99 2.03
CA THR A 510 15.09 -9.78 1.38
C THR A 510 14.87 -11.28 1.41
N GLY A 511 13.78 -11.76 2.02
CA GLY A 511 13.45 -13.19 2.12
C GLY A 511 12.71 -13.71 0.89
N GLU A 512 12.73 -15.03 0.69
CA GLU A 512 11.93 -15.70 -0.34
C GLU A 512 10.43 -15.59 -0.03
N LYS A 513 10.05 -15.83 1.24
CA LYS A 513 8.67 -15.76 1.71
C LYS A 513 8.40 -14.38 2.29
N ILE A 514 7.47 -13.67 1.65
CA ILE A 514 7.00 -12.34 2.08
C ILE A 514 5.57 -12.44 2.60
N ASN A 515 5.10 -11.42 3.31
CA ASN A 515 3.74 -11.38 3.86
C ASN A 515 3.09 -10.02 3.58
N VAL A 516 2.73 -9.78 2.34
CA VAL A 516 2.15 -8.52 1.86
C VAL A 516 0.70 -8.67 1.37
N TYR A 517 0.23 -9.91 1.21
CA TYR A 517 -1.13 -10.19 0.75
C TYR A 517 -2.14 -9.79 1.83
N GLN A 518 -3.03 -8.86 1.48
CA GLN A 518 -4.16 -8.45 2.32
C GLN A 518 -5.41 -9.18 1.85
N ASN A 519 -5.85 -10.15 2.64
CA ASN A 519 -7.03 -10.92 2.33
C ASN A 519 -8.30 -10.06 2.42
N PRO A 520 -9.15 -10.02 1.38
CA PRO A 520 -10.41 -9.30 1.42
C PRO A 520 -11.41 -10.00 2.35
N THR A 521 -12.23 -9.18 3.03
CA THR A 521 -13.46 -9.64 3.65
C THR A 521 -14.60 -9.28 2.73
N ILE A 522 -15.31 -10.30 2.24
CA ILE A 522 -16.34 -10.16 1.21
C ILE A 522 -17.70 -10.27 1.88
N PRO A 523 -18.47 -9.15 1.97
CA PRO A 523 -19.78 -9.14 2.59
C PRO A 523 -20.87 -9.58 1.61
N ASP A 524 -21.82 -10.36 2.09
CA ASP A 524 -23.03 -10.70 1.33
C ASP A 524 -24.28 -10.17 2.01
N ARG A 525 -25.26 -9.85 1.18
CA ARG A 525 -26.59 -9.45 1.61
C ARG A 525 -27.51 -10.67 1.61
N VAL A 526 -28.20 -10.92 2.72
CA VAL A 526 -29.20 -11.98 2.80
C VAL A 526 -30.38 -11.65 1.88
N PHE A 527 -31.08 -12.70 1.38
CA PHE A 527 -32.34 -12.50 0.66
C PHE A 527 -33.34 -11.77 1.54
N GLN A 528 -33.91 -10.69 1.00
CA GLN A 528 -34.79 -9.79 1.72
C GLN A 528 -35.75 -9.08 0.80
N ILE A 529 -36.86 -8.61 1.35
CA ILE A 529 -37.71 -7.59 0.76
C ILE A 529 -37.88 -6.44 1.76
N HIS A 530 -38.08 -5.25 1.27
CA HIS A 530 -38.36 -4.07 2.09
C HIS A 530 -39.85 -3.78 2.03
N LEU A 531 -40.47 -3.46 3.15
CA LEU A 531 -41.86 -3.02 3.23
C LEU A 531 -41.87 -1.57 3.70
N VAL A 532 -42.70 -0.75 3.06
CA VAL A 532 -42.96 0.64 3.40
C VAL A 532 -44.46 0.77 3.70
N LYS A 533 -44.81 1.23 4.88
CA LYS A 533 -46.16 1.45 5.32
C LYS A 533 -46.49 2.93 5.32
N LYS A 534 -47.51 3.35 4.59
CA LYS A 534 -47.94 4.74 4.45
C LYS A 534 -49.45 4.91 4.63
N ALA A 535 -49.84 6.15 4.96
CA ALA A 535 -51.25 6.56 4.94
C ALA A 535 -51.67 6.89 3.53
N THR A 536 -52.81 6.40 3.06
CA THR A 536 -53.35 6.57 1.71
C THR A 536 -53.49 8.05 1.33
N GLU A 537 -54.00 8.89 2.24
CA GLU A 537 -54.38 10.26 1.91
C GLU A 537 -53.20 11.25 2.01
N THR A 538 -52.29 10.99 2.89
CA THR A 538 -51.20 11.95 3.21
C THR A 538 -49.84 11.47 2.74
N GLY A 539 -49.68 10.18 2.46
CA GLY A 539 -48.40 9.56 2.18
C GLY A 539 -47.42 9.50 3.36
N HIS A 540 -47.89 9.87 4.57
CA HIS A 540 -47.05 9.86 5.76
C HIS A 540 -46.70 8.42 6.16
N PRO A 541 -45.43 8.17 6.63
CA PRO A 541 -45.02 6.88 7.11
C PRO A 541 -45.77 6.48 8.36
N LEU A 542 -46.10 5.19 8.49
CA LEU A 542 -46.89 4.59 9.59
C LEU A 542 -46.03 3.68 10.45
N LEU A 543 -45.75 4.13 11.65
CA LEU A 543 -45.04 3.41 12.72
C LEU A 543 -46.00 2.37 13.39
N GLY A 544 -45.49 1.21 13.71
CA GLY A 544 -46.11 0.24 14.60
C GLY A 544 -47.07 -0.70 13.93
N ALA A 545 -47.17 -0.71 12.58
CA ALA A 545 -47.90 -1.74 11.86
C ALA A 545 -47.21 -3.11 12.09
N GLN A 546 -48.02 -4.15 12.42
CA GLN A 546 -47.48 -5.48 12.64
C GLN A 546 -47.89 -6.42 11.50
N PHE A 547 -46.87 -7.10 10.97
CA PHE A 547 -47.04 -8.06 9.90
C PHE A 547 -46.65 -9.45 10.35
N LYS A 548 -47.51 -10.43 10.10
CA LYS A 548 -47.22 -11.85 10.27
C LYS A 548 -46.55 -12.37 9.02
N HIS A 549 -45.29 -12.78 9.15
CA HIS A 549 -44.52 -13.43 8.08
C HIS A 549 -44.54 -14.93 8.29
N ILE A 550 -45.04 -15.69 7.34
CA ILE A 550 -45.03 -17.17 7.31
C ILE A 550 -43.99 -17.61 6.30
N ARG A 551 -43.01 -18.38 6.73
CA ARG A 551 -41.92 -18.90 5.89
C ARG A 551 -42.30 -20.21 5.19
N PRO A 552 -41.53 -20.68 4.18
CA PRO A 552 -41.79 -21.93 3.46
C PRO A 552 -41.83 -23.17 4.35
N ASP A 553 -41.12 -23.16 5.49
CA ASP A 553 -41.13 -24.24 6.49
C ASP A 553 -42.33 -24.18 7.45
N GLY A 554 -43.24 -23.22 7.27
CA GLY A 554 -44.40 -22.99 8.11
C GLY A 554 -44.11 -22.20 9.39
N SER A 555 -42.88 -21.81 9.66
CA SER A 555 -42.53 -20.96 10.81
C SER A 555 -43.09 -19.54 10.64
N GLU A 556 -43.53 -18.94 11.75
CA GLU A 556 -44.17 -17.63 11.76
C GLU A 556 -43.34 -16.63 12.56
N LYS A 557 -43.26 -15.37 12.09
CA LYS A 557 -42.62 -14.24 12.78
C LYS A 557 -43.49 -12.99 12.67
N ILE A 558 -43.63 -12.25 13.76
CA ILE A 558 -44.24 -10.93 13.75
C ILE A 558 -43.13 -9.88 13.54
N LEU A 559 -43.33 -8.99 12.56
CA LEU A 559 -42.46 -7.89 12.21
C LEU A 559 -43.20 -6.58 12.39
N THR A 560 -42.54 -5.53 12.84
CA THR A 560 -43.16 -4.24 13.15
C THR A 560 -42.45 -3.11 12.38
N THR A 561 -43.21 -2.17 11.80
CA THR A 561 -42.65 -0.99 11.12
C THR A 561 -42.08 -0.02 12.12
N ASP A 562 -40.94 0.60 11.73
CA ASP A 562 -40.22 1.62 12.47
C ASP A 562 -40.83 3.04 12.34
N GLU A 563 -40.16 4.04 12.89
CA GLU A 563 -40.58 5.46 12.83
C GLU A 563 -40.67 6.02 11.41
N LYS A 564 -40.01 5.38 10.45
CA LYS A 564 -40.09 5.73 9.02
C LYS A 564 -41.14 4.93 8.28
N GLY A 565 -41.94 4.17 8.98
CA GLY A 565 -42.92 3.25 8.39
C GLY A 565 -42.29 2.09 7.61
N THR A 566 -41.01 1.78 7.88
CA THR A 566 -40.28 0.74 7.13
C THR A 566 -40.05 -0.49 7.98
N LEU A 567 -39.96 -1.64 7.32
CA LEU A 567 -39.45 -2.87 7.88
C LEU A 567 -38.75 -3.72 6.82
N LYS A 568 -37.78 -4.49 7.24
CA LYS A 568 -37.12 -5.48 6.39
C LYS A 568 -37.61 -6.87 6.72
N VAL A 569 -38.10 -7.57 5.71
CA VAL A 569 -38.45 -8.99 5.82
C VAL A 569 -37.23 -9.80 5.46
N MET A 570 -36.47 -10.18 6.47
CA MET A 570 -35.21 -10.90 6.31
C MET A 570 -34.94 -11.82 7.53
N PRO A 571 -34.09 -12.85 7.37
CA PRO A 571 -33.65 -13.43 6.11
C PRO A 571 -34.82 -14.16 5.40
N LEU A 572 -34.79 -14.17 4.09
CA LEU A 572 -35.69 -15.02 3.29
C LEU A 572 -34.97 -16.31 2.90
N SER A 573 -35.74 -17.39 2.77
CA SER A 573 -35.25 -18.63 2.21
C SER A 573 -35.91 -18.86 0.84
N GLN A 574 -35.34 -19.74 0.03
CA GLN A 574 -35.99 -20.17 -1.20
C GLN A 574 -37.37 -20.83 -0.88
N GLY A 575 -38.42 -20.48 -1.64
CA GLY A 575 -39.77 -21.04 -1.51
C GLY A 575 -40.84 -19.98 -1.38
N THR A 576 -42.06 -20.42 -1.02
CA THR A 576 -43.23 -19.56 -0.92
C THR A 576 -43.35 -18.95 0.47
N HIS A 577 -43.40 -17.62 0.51
CA HIS A 577 -43.62 -16.84 1.72
C HIS A 577 -44.98 -16.17 1.68
N LYS A 578 -45.56 -15.93 2.89
CA LYS A 578 -46.77 -15.14 3.05
C LYS A 578 -46.51 -14.01 4.03
N LEU A 579 -47.07 -12.85 3.74
CA LEU A 579 -46.97 -11.66 4.60
C LEU A 579 -48.38 -11.06 4.71
N LYS A 580 -48.87 -10.87 5.91
CA LYS A 580 -50.19 -10.34 6.19
C LYS A 580 -50.14 -9.39 7.37
N GLU A 581 -50.76 -8.23 7.24
CA GLU A 581 -50.95 -7.33 8.36
C GLU A 581 -51.91 -7.97 9.41
N VAL A 582 -51.45 -7.99 10.64
CA VAL A 582 -52.25 -8.52 11.79
C VAL A 582 -52.65 -7.43 12.77
N LYS A 583 -51.98 -6.29 12.70
CA LYS A 583 -52.28 -5.09 13.47
C LYS A 583 -51.92 -3.85 12.70
N ALA A 584 -52.89 -2.99 12.46
CA ALA A 584 -52.66 -1.68 11.87
C ALA A 584 -52.07 -0.70 12.88
N PRO A 585 -51.39 0.36 12.39
CA PRO A 585 -51.05 1.51 13.21
C PRO A 585 -52.27 2.17 13.85
N ASP A 586 -52.05 2.82 14.96
CA ASP A 586 -53.11 3.54 15.65
C ASP A 586 -53.80 4.59 14.78
N GLY A 587 -55.12 4.48 14.67
CA GLY A 587 -55.94 5.37 13.86
C GLY A 587 -56.19 4.91 12.43
N TYR A 588 -55.71 3.73 12.05
CA TYR A 588 -55.84 3.16 10.71
C TYR A 588 -56.60 1.82 10.71
N ARG A 589 -57.13 1.41 9.55
CA ARG A 589 -57.74 0.12 9.33
C ARG A 589 -56.68 -0.90 8.94
N THR A 590 -56.79 -2.12 9.48
CA THR A 590 -55.93 -3.22 9.04
C THR A 590 -56.12 -3.49 7.57
N ASN A 591 -55.06 -3.51 6.82
CA ASN A 591 -55.03 -3.92 5.42
C ASN A 591 -55.11 -5.44 5.34
N ASN A 592 -56.25 -5.98 4.81
CA ASN A 592 -56.47 -7.42 4.78
C ASN A 592 -55.82 -8.16 3.62
N ASN A 593 -55.09 -7.46 2.76
CA ASN A 593 -54.33 -8.08 1.69
C ASN A 593 -53.28 -9.06 2.26
N GLU A 594 -53.31 -10.30 1.78
CA GLU A 594 -52.24 -11.27 2.04
C GLU A 594 -51.29 -11.32 0.87
N LEU A 595 -50.06 -10.89 1.06
CA LEU A 595 -49.02 -10.94 0.07
C LEU A 595 -48.39 -12.34 0.05
N ILE A 596 -48.57 -13.06 -1.06
CA ILE A 596 -47.93 -14.35 -1.31
C ILE A 596 -46.86 -14.14 -2.35
N PHE A 597 -45.62 -14.50 -2.03
CA PHE A 597 -44.49 -14.35 -2.97
C PHE A 597 -43.57 -15.56 -2.93
N GLN A 598 -43.00 -15.85 -4.09
CA GLN A 598 -42.01 -16.91 -4.30
C GLN A 598 -40.61 -16.29 -4.34
N VAL A 599 -39.69 -16.90 -3.60
CA VAL A 599 -38.26 -16.58 -3.66
C VAL A 599 -37.56 -17.71 -4.39
N ASP A 600 -36.84 -17.41 -5.47
CA ASP A 600 -36.06 -18.40 -6.21
C ASP A 600 -34.65 -18.61 -5.61
N GLU A 601 -33.84 -19.43 -6.25
CA GLU A 601 -32.48 -19.74 -5.80
C GLU A 601 -31.49 -18.56 -5.90
N SER A 602 -31.83 -17.52 -6.68
CA SER A 602 -31.05 -16.30 -6.81
C SER A 602 -31.49 -15.17 -5.86
N GLY A 603 -32.57 -15.38 -5.11
CA GLY A 603 -33.17 -14.38 -4.24
C GLY A 603 -34.20 -13.49 -4.94
N LYS A 604 -34.44 -13.70 -6.23
CA LYS A 604 -35.45 -12.95 -6.96
C LYS A 604 -36.82 -13.31 -6.40
N THR A 605 -37.64 -12.28 -6.15
CA THR A 605 -38.99 -12.41 -5.60
C THR A 605 -40.02 -12.22 -6.70
N GLU A 606 -41.03 -13.09 -6.73
CA GLU A 606 -42.21 -12.99 -7.62
C GLU A 606 -43.48 -13.01 -6.75
N PHE A 607 -44.32 -11.98 -6.89
CA PHE A 607 -45.56 -11.87 -6.13
C PHE A 607 -46.68 -12.57 -6.88
N LEU A 608 -47.37 -13.47 -6.15
CA LEU A 608 -48.41 -14.37 -6.70
C LEU A 608 -49.83 -13.99 -6.28
N SER A 609 -49.98 -13.13 -5.26
CA SER A 609 -51.29 -12.71 -4.75
C SER A 609 -51.94 -11.63 -5.59
N GLU A 610 -53.26 -11.72 -5.73
CA GLU A 610 -54.08 -10.58 -6.18
C GLU A 610 -54.25 -9.59 -5.03
N VAL A 611 -54.18 -8.30 -5.33
CA VAL A 611 -54.32 -7.21 -4.35
C VAL A 611 -55.74 -6.61 -4.47
N ASN A 612 -56.44 -6.52 -3.32
CA ASN A 612 -57.71 -5.80 -3.24
C ASN A 612 -57.40 -4.32 -2.93
N THR A 613 -57.58 -3.44 -3.89
CA THR A 613 -57.37 -1.99 -3.79
C THR A 613 -58.40 -1.28 -2.89
N GLU A 614 -59.53 -1.93 -2.57
CA GLU A 614 -60.50 -1.39 -1.60
C GLU A 614 -59.94 -1.36 -0.18
N GLU A 615 -58.97 -2.23 0.16
CA GLU A 615 -58.31 -2.28 1.47
C GLU A 615 -57.15 -1.26 1.59
N GLY A 616 -56.71 -0.67 0.48
CA GLY A 616 -55.57 0.20 0.36
C GLY A 616 -54.67 -0.24 -0.79
N GLU A 617 -53.85 0.68 -1.34
CA GLU A 617 -52.99 0.36 -2.44
C GLU A 617 -51.79 -0.47 -1.99
N VAL A 618 -51.36 -1.40 -2.85
CA VAL A 618 -50.11 -2.15 -2.67
C VAL A 618 -49.28 -1.96 -3.95
N ILE A 619 -48.14 -1.31 -3.82
CA ILE A 619 -47.24 -1.01 -4.95
C ILE A 619 -45.98 -1.85 -4.76
N ILE A 620 -45.51 -2.54 -5.80
CA ILE A 620 -44.31 -3.36 -5.78
C ILE A 620 -43.32 -2.77 -6.80
N GLU A 621 -42.18 -2.38 -6.28
CA GLU A 621 -41.04 -1.85 -7.06
C GLU A 621 -39.81 -2.68 -6.78
N TYR A 622 -38.79 -2.56 -7.62
CA TYR A 622 -37.49 -3.24 -7.40
C TYR A 622 -36.39 -2.23 -7.40
N THR A 623 -35.47 -2.35 -6.46
CA THR A 623 -34.23 -1.58 -6.45
C THR A 623 -33.32 -2.01 -7.62
N GLU A 624 -32.28 -1.24 -7.90
CA GLU A 624 -31.24 -1.61 -8.89
C GLU A 624 -30.60 -2.96 -8.56
N ASP A 625 -30.48 -3.31 -7.28
CA ASP A 625 -29.96 -4.58 -6.78
C ASP A 625 -31.01 -5.72 -6.81
N GLY A 626 -32.20 -5.51 -7.37
CA GLY A 626 -33.24 -6.53 -7.49
C GLY A 626 -34.04 -6.82 -6.21
N ILE A 627 -33.87 -6.03 -5.14
CA ILE A 627 -34.65 -6.17 -3.91
C ILE A 627 -36.04 -5.59 -4.12
N ALA A 628 -37.08 -6.37 -3.82
CA ALA A 628 -38.45 -5.89 -3.87
C ALA A 628 -38.73 -4.88 -2.74
N VAL A 629 -39.29 -3.75 -3.08
CA VAL A 629 -39.83 -2.73 -2.17
C VAL A 629 -41.35 -2.75 -2.29
N VAL A 630 -42.04 -3.17 -1.25
CA VAL A 630 -43.49 -3.28 -1.19
C VAL A 630 -44.03 -2.11 -0.38
N THR A 631 -44.69 -1.18 -1.04
CA THR A 631 -45.42 -0.11 -0.37
C THR A 631 -46.85 -0.57 -0.14
N ILE A 632 -47.29 -0.52 1.10
CA ILE A 632 -48.68 -0.85 1.52
C ILE A 632 -49.27 0.38 2.16
N GLU A 633 -50.41 0.81 1.62
CA GLU A 633 -51.11 1.96 2.15
C GLU A 633 -52.27 1.52 3.04
N ASP A 634 -52.46 2.22 4.16
CA ASP A 634 -53.61 2.04 5.02
C ASP A 634 -54.57 3.23 4.93
N LYS A 635 -55.84 2.91 4.90
CA LYS A 635 -56.91 3.90 5.02
C LYS A 635 -57.12 4.26 6.50
N PRO A 636 -57.35 5.52 6.83
CA PRO A 636 -57.69 5.90 8.18
C PRO A 636 -58.95 5.17 8.67
N ALA A 637 -58.95 4.82 9.94
CA ALA A 637 -60.17 4.36 10.60
C ALA A 637 -61.10 5.56 10.73
N CYS A 638 -62.35 5.35 10.34
CA CYS A 638 -63.32 6.42 10.36
C CYS A 638 -64.48 6.09 11.34
N TYR A 639 -65.16 7.14 11.75
CA TYR A 639 -66.38 7.06 12.55
C TYR A 639 -67.41 8.02 11.99
N LYS A 640 -68.66 7.86 12.44
CA LYS A 640 -69.72 8.81 12.15
C LYS A 640 -70.31 9.36 13.43
N ILE A 641 -70.85 10.57 13.34
CA ILE A 641 -71.59 11.23 14.42
C ILE A 641 -73.07 11.29 14.01
N GLU A 642 -73.92 10.65 14.79
CA GLU A 642 -75.36 10.78 14.75
C GLU A 642 -75.72 11.84 15.85
N LEU A 643 -76.06 13.03 15.42
CA LEU A 643 -76.44 14.09 16.34
C LEU A 643 -78.00 14.09 16.42
N LYS A 644 -78.52 13.99 17.65
CA LYS A 644 -79.94 14.12 17.93
C LYS A 644 -80.25 15.43 18.62
N LYS A 645 -81.15 16.21 18.01
CA LYS A 645 -81.59 17.48 18.53
C LYS A 645 -82.94 17.40 19.14
N GLU A 646 -83.09 17.78 20.42
CA GLU A 646 -84.34 17.74 21.20
C GLU A 646 -84.56 19.05 21.95
N ASN A 647 -85.85 19.28 22.37
CA ASN A 647 -86.11 20.32 23.39
C ASN A 647 -86.03 19.73 24.81
N GLU A 648 -86.19 20.61 25.82
CA GLU A 648 -86.17 20.21 27.22
C GLU A 648 -87.20 19.15 27.62
N LYS A 649 -88.27 18.86 26.82
CA LYS A 649 -89.27 17.89 26.98
C LYS A 649 -88.98 16.56 26.25
N GLY A 650 -87.82 16.49 25.56
CA GLY A 650 -87.43 15.34 24.75
C GLY A 650 -88.15 15.22 23.37
N VAL A 651 -88.74 16.33 22.88
CA VAL A 651 -89.34 16.36 21.56
C VAL A 651 -88.29 16.66 20.53
N ALA A 652 -88.19 15.83 19.47
CA ALA A 652 -87.27 16.00 18.39
C ALA A 652 -87.47 17.29 17.64
N LEU A 653 -86.36 17.98 17.26
CA LEU A 653 -86.38 19.26 16.63
C LEU A 653 -85.73 19.21 15.27
N ALA A 654 -86.56 19.38 14.22
CA ALA A 654 -86.10 19.43 12.81
C ALA A 654 -85.62 20.85 12.45
N GLY A 655 -84.70 20.94 11.50
CA GLY A 655 -84.25 22.23 10.94
C GLY A 655 -83.17 22.96 11.76
N ALA A 656 -82.56 22.33 12.75
CA ALA A 656 -81.32 22.77 13.32
C ALA A 656 -80.17 22.50 12.36
N GLU A 657 -79.29 23.47 12.14
CA GLU A 657 -78.08 23.25 11.38
C GLU A 657 -76.85 23.23 12.28
N PHE A 658 -76.06 22.22 12.09
CA PHE A 658 -74.76 22.05 12.72
C PHE A 658 -73.68 22.08 11.67
N THR A 659 -72.62 22.83 11.95
CA THR A 659 -71.45 22.90 11.06
C THR A 659 -70.25 22.34 11.80
N LEU A 660 -69.53 21.44 11.08
CA LEU A 660 -68.29 20.76 11.55
C LEU A 660 -67.11 21.54 10.93
N TYR A 661 -66.09 21.73 11.75
CA TYR A 661 -64.87 22.47 11.39
C TYR A 661 -63.63 21.69 11.76
N GLU A 662 -62.57 21.93 10.95
CA GLU A 662 -61.23 21.37 11.21
C GLU A 662 -60.47 22.15 12.29
N ASP A 663 -60.77 23.42 12.48
CA ASP A 663 -60.05 24.29 13.39
C ASP A 663 -60.93 24.81 14.54
N GLN A 664 -60.28 25.08 15.68
CA GLN A 664 -60.95 25.55 16.90
C GLN A 664 -61.60 26.93 16.74
N ALA A 665 -61.08 27.75 15.81
CA ALA A 665 -61.66 29.07 15.52
C ALA A 665 -62.94 28.94 14.67
N CYS A 666 -63.31 27.73 14.25
CA CYS A 666 -64.48 27.47 13.40
C CYS A 666 -64.46 28.29 12.11
N GLN A 667 -63.31 28.32 11.44
CA GLN A 667 -63.16 29.07 10.16
C GLN A 667 -63.06 28.13 8.95
N LYS A 668 -62.54 26.89 9.18
CA LYS A 668 -62.42 25.87 8.16
C LYS A 668 -63.57 24.87 8.27
N GLU A 669 -64.63 25.10 7.50
CA GLU A 669 -65.77 24.21 7.42
C GLU A 669 -65.42 22.90 6.69
N ILE A 670 -65.84 21.77 7.29
CA ILE A 670 -65.66 20.42 6.69
C ILE A 670 -67.00 19.91 6.15
N ASP A 671 -68.07 20.04 6.98
CA ASP A 671 -69.36 19.48 6.67
C ASP A 671 -70.49 20.23 7.42
N ARG A 672 -71.68 20.07 6.89
CA ARG A 672 -72.85 20.73 7.45
C ARG A 672 -74.04 19.78 7.48
N GLY A 673 -74.56 19.56 8.67
CA GLY A 673 -75.70 18.67 8.90
C GLY A 673 -76.95 19.45 9.31
N LEU A 674 -78.05 19.17 8.64
CA LEU A 674 -79.37 19.70 8.98
C LEU A 674 -80.21 18.58 9.62
N THR A 675 -80.80 18.86 10.82
CA THR A 675 -81.63 17.83 11.49
C THR A 675 -82.95 17.58 10.73
N ASP A 676 -83.29 16.31 10.56
CA ASP A 676 -84.47 15.79 9.89
C ASP A 676 -85.73 15.88 10.77
N GLY A 677 -86.87 15.28 10.34
CA GLY A 677 -88.13 15.17 11.10
C GLY A 677 -87.99 14.44 12.44
N ASN A 678 -86.97 13.57 12.61
CA ASN A 678 -86.65 12.88 13.85
C ASN A 678 -85.61 13.67 14.69
N GLY A 679 -85.21 14.85 14.27
CA GLY A 679 -84.16 15.65 14.93
C GLY A 679 -82.77 15.17 14.75
N ILE A 680 -82.51 14.35 13.73
CA ILE A 680 -81.20 13.70 13.47
C ILE A 680 -80.40 14.41 12.37
N ALA A 681 -79.13 14.74 12.63
CA ALA A 681 -78.11 15.11 11.63
C ALA A 681 -76.98 14.11 11.70
N MET A 682 -76.42 13.77 10.52
CA MET A 682 -75.27 12.81 10.41
C MET A 682 -74.06 13.53 9.85
N PHE A 683 -72.91 13.16 10.43
CA PHE A 683 -71.60 13.50 9.93
C PHE A 683 -70.85 12.18 9.76
N GLU A 684 -70.34 11.93 8.55
CA GLU A 684 -69.74 10.64 8.18
C GLU A 684 -68.27 10.80 7.81
N ASN A 685 -67.54 9.69 7.77
CA ASN A 685 -66.13 9.64 7.36
C ASN A 685 -65.18 10.49 8.19
N LEU A 686 -65.46 10.62 9.47
CA LEU A 686 -64.56 11.36 10.41
C LEU A 686 -63.42 10.45 10.83
N GLU A 687 -62.19 10.95 10.65
CA GLU A 687 -61.00 10.19 10.97
C GLU A 687 -60.81 10.07 12.48
N VAL A 688 -60.48 8.86 12.94
CA VAL A 688 -60.07 8.57 14.31
C VAL A 688 -58.78 9.34 14.62
N LYS A 689 -58.63 9.82 15.86
CA LYS A 689 -57.51 10.63 16.38
C LYS A 689 -57.41 12.05 15.81
N LYS A 690 -58.29 12.43 14.93
CA LYS A 690 -58.37 13.83 14.44
C LYS A 690 -59.37 14.60 15.31
N LYS A 691 -59.02 15.84 15.67
CA LYS A 691 -59.90 16.74 16.40
C LYS A 691 -60.81 17.45 15.42
N TYR A 692 -62.09 17.45 15.72
CA TYR A 692 -63.12 18.20 15.01
C TYR A 692 -63.80 19.17 15.96
N TYR A 693 -64.31 20.25 15.44
CA TYR A 693 -65.01 21.29 16.19
C TYR A 693 -66.38 21.51 15.58
N MET A 694 -67.41 21.29 16.35
CA MET A 694 -68.80 21.34 15.92
C MET A 694 -69.55 22.41 16.69
N LYS A 695 -70.36 23.19 15.97
CA LYS A 695 -71.27 24.16 16.60
C LYS A 695 -72.59 24.21 15.90
N GLU A 696 -73.65 24.57 16.59
CA GLU A 696 -74.95 24.90 15.99
C GLU A 696 -74.86 26.28 15.29
N THR A 697 -75.13 26.34 13.98
CA THR A 697 -75.07 27.57 13.20
C THR A 697 -76.43 28.14 12.90
N LYS A 698 -77.51 27.32 13.02
CA LYS A 698 -78.88 27.77 12.86
C LYS A 698 -79.78 26.99 13.81
N ALA A 699 -80.56 27.69 14.58
CA ALA A 699 -81.54 27.07 15.51
C ALA A 699 -82.78 26.64 14.75
N PRO A 700 -83.56 25.62 15.20
CA PRO A 700 -84.87 25.29 14.74
C PRO A 700 -85.85 26.44 14.94
N ILE A 701 -86.95 26.47 14.13
CA ILE A 701 -87.92 27.56 14.23
C ILE A 701 -88.60 27.55 15.62
N GLY A 702 -88.54 28.71 16.28
CA GLY A 702 -89.04 28.87 17.64
C GLY A 702 -88.03 28.61 18.80
N TYR A 703 -86.86 28.29 18.42
CA TYR A 703 -85.76 28.02 19.39
C TYR A 703 -84.60 28.98 19.15
N ARG A 704 -83.72 29.07 20.12
CA ARG A 704 -82.49 29.83 19.98
C ARG A 704 -81.28 28.92 20.12
N ILE A 705 -80.18 29.32 19.49
CA ILE A 705 -78.89 28.62 19.69
C ILE A 705 -78.46 28.75 21.14
N PRO A 706 -78.16 27.67 21.86
CA PRO A 706 -77.64 27.72 23.19
C PRO A 706 -76.30 28.44 23.23
N LYS A 707 -76.12 29.27 24.26
CA LYS A 707 -74.87 30.02 24.49
C LYS A 707 -74.22 29.59 25.79
N THR A 708 -72.96 29.86 25.94
CA THR A 708 -72.26 29.76 27.21
C THR A 708 -72.76 30.84 28.21
N SER A 709 -72.36 30.80 29.48
CA SER A 709 -72.64 31.83 30.46
C SER A 709 -72.16 33.24 30.04
N ASP A 710 -71.15 33.32 29.17
CA ASP A 710 -70.49 34.54 28.68
C ASP A 710 -70.99 34.95 27.29
N ASP A 711 -72.19 34.42 26.89
CA ASP A 711 -72.89 34.65 25.61
C ASP A 711 -72.06 34.23 24.35
N ALA A 712 -71.05 33.36 24.51
CA ALA A 712 -70.30 32.82 23.41
C ALA A 712 -70.99 31.55 22.79
N ASP A 713 -70.66 31.20 21.51
CA ASP A 713 -71.12 29.97 20.88
C ASP A 713 -70.59 28.75 21.62
N ILE A 714 -71.43 27.74 21.80
CA ILE A 714 -70.99 26.44 22.30
C ILE A 714 -70.31 25.68 21.16
N VAL A 715 -69.03 25.47 21.28
CA VAL A 715 -68.23 24.67 20.34
C VAL A 715 -67.92 23.33 21.02
N TYR A 716 -68.25 22.27 20.36
CA TYR A 716 -67.92 20.91 20.82
C TYR A 716 -66.59 20.49 20.12
N GLU A 717 -65.51 20.37 20.89
CA GLU A 717 -64.27 19.71 20.44
C GLU A 717 -64.49 18.22 20.55
N ILE A 718 -64.38 17.48 19.46
CA ILE A 718 -64.66 16.06 19.36
C ILE A 718 -63.43 15.34 18.79
N CYS A 719 -62.99 14.31 19.50
CA CYS A 719 -61.93 13.42 19.04
C CYS A 719 -62.28 11.99 19.43
N LEU A 720 -62.32 11.07 18.47
CA LEU A 720 -62.46 9.68 18.76
C LEU A 720 -61.08 9.02 18.76
N GLU A 721 -60.69 8.53 19.92
CA GLU A 721 -59.49 7.71 20.10
C GLU A 721 -59.88 6.24 20.14
N SER A 722 -59.37 5.45 19.22
CA SER A 722 -59.60 4.00 19.24
C SER A 722 -58.37 3.25 19.66
N ASN A 723 -58.54 2.22 20.48
CA ASN A 723 -57.52 1.21 20.72
C ASN A 723 -57.92 -0.08 20.01
N PRO A 724 -57.38 -0.36 18.78
CA PRO A 724 -57.74 -1.53 17.99
C PRO A 724 -57.45 -2.85 18.70
N GLU A 725 -56.42 -2.90 19.58
CA GLU A 725 -56.05 -4.13 20.28
C GLU A 725 -57.10 -4.57 21.33
N GLU A 726 -57.70 -3.59 21.97
CA GLU A 726 -58.67 -3.86 23.04
C GLU A 726 -60.11 -3.86 22.55
N GLY A 727 -60.40 -3.59 21.28
CA GLY A 727 -61.76 -3.39 20.79
C GLY A 727 -62.50 -2.27 21.53
N LYS A 728 -61.75 -1.32 22.09
CA LYS A 728 -62.27 -0.20 22.93
C LYS A 728 -62.14 1.09 22.15
N CYS A 729 -63.11 1.92 22.33
CA CYS A 729 -63.17 3.25 21.76
C CYS A 729 -63.30 4.28 22.88
N LEU A 730 -62.53 5.37 22.78
CA LEU A 730 -62.55 6.49 23.72
C LEU A 730 -62.91 7.73 22.92
N LEU A 731 -64.09 8.29 23.20
CA LEU A 731 -64.49 9.59 22.65
C LEU A 731 -64.13 10.69 23.68
N VAL A 732 -63.41 11.70 23.23
CA VAL A 732 -63.15 12.90 24.00
C VAL A 732 -64.04 14.03 23.47
N VAL A 733 -64.91 14.59 24.29
CA VAL A 733 -65.72 15.74 23.94
C VAL A 733 -65.47 16.85 24.95
N ASN A 734 -64.93 17.98 24.51
CA ASN A 734 -64.51 19.10 25.33
C ASN A 734 -63.65 18.71 26.53
N GLY A 735 -62.71 17.80 26.30
CA GLY A 735 -61.80 17.28 27.32
C GLY A 735 -62.39 16.24 28.27
N LYS A 736 -63.68 15.89 28.13
CA LYS A 736 -64.31 14.84 28.92
C LYS A 736 -64.30 13.55 28.15
N GLU A 737 -63.83 12.45 28.78
CA GLU A 737 -63.79 11.10 28.23
C GLU A 737 -65.09 10.34 28.32
N TYR A 738 -65.49 9.67 27.25
CA TYR A 738 -66.60 8.75 27.11
C TYR A 738 -66.17 7.43 26.54
N ARG A 739 -66.55 6.33 27.21
CA ARG A 739 -66.16 4.98 26.76
C ARG A 739 -67.38 4.17 26.26
N SER A 740 -67.19 3.27 25.33
CA SER A 740 -68.29 2.48 24.72
C SER A 740 -69.16 1.69 25.71
N LYS A 741 -68.81 1.65 27.02
CA LYS A 741 -69.61 0.96 28.09
C LYS A 741 -70.13 1.91 29.14
N ASP A 742 -69.85 3.24 29.02
CA ASP A 742 -70.29 4.21 30.02
C ASP A 742 -71.74 4.60 29.75
N THR A 743 -72.63 4.19 30.67
CA THR A 743 -74.05 4.53 30.65
C THR A 743 -74.36 5.77 31.50
N ALA A 744 -73.39 6.42 32.11
CA ALA A 744 -73.58 7.47 33.11
C ALA A 744 -74.00 8.83 32.47
N ASP A 745 -73.84 9.08 31.21
CA ASP A 745 -74.30 10.31 30.52
C ASP A 745 -75.21 9.89 29.35
N SER A 746 -76.52 9.96 29.48
CA SER A 746 -77.48 9.66 28.47
C SER A 746 -77.44 10.51 27.19
N ARG A 747 -76.60 11.52 27.20
CA ARG A 747 -76.43 12.46 26.05
C ARG A 747 -75.40 12.03 25.05
N ILE A 748 -74.45 11.16 25.40
CA ILE A 748 -73.42 10.69 24.51
C ILE A 748 -73.30 9.16 24.65
N SER A 749 -73.39 8.43 23.54
CA SER A 749 -73.10 7.01 23.51
C SER A 749 -72.25 6.66 22.28
N ILE A 750 -71.47 5.59 22.42
CA ILE A 750 -70.64 5.09 21.37
C ILE A 750 -71.08 3.63 21.07
N GLU A 751 -71.48 3.39 19.86
CA GLU A 751 -71.91 2.07 19.34
C GLU A 751 -71.04 1.67 18.16
N GLY A 752 -70.82 0.39 17.92
CA GLY A 752 -70.11 -0.10 16.76
C GLY A 752 -68.96 -1.05 17.03
N SER A 753 -68.07 -1.19 16.05
CA SER A 753 -66.89 -2.05 16.08
C SER A 753 -65.68 -1.35 15.43
N ILE A 754 -64.54 -1.99 15.47
CA ILE A 754 -63.27 -1.46 14.89
C ILE A 754 -63.41 -1.05 13.41
N LYS A 755 -64.34 -1.62 12.68
CA LYS A 755 -64.53 -1.27 11.25
C LYS A 755 -65.36 -0.01 11.05
N GLU A 756 -66.26 0.28 11.95
CA GLU A 756 -67.11 1.47 11.87
C GLU A 756 -67.69 1.82 13.24
N TRP A 757 -67.30 2.99 13.76
CA TRP A 757 -67.84 3.51 15.01
C TRP A 757 -68.94 4.53 14.76
N ASN A 758 -70.02 4.46 15.52
CA ASN A 758 -71.11 5.44 15.53
C ASN A 758 -71.15 6.16 16.89
N VAL A 759 -70.92 7.45 16.87
CA VAL A 759 -71.01 8.34 18.04
C VAL A 759 -72.39 8.97 18.03
N LYS A 760 -73.22 8.66 19.00
CA LYS A 760 -74.52 9.31 19.16
C LYS A 760 -74.42 10.47 20.18
N MET A 761 -74.73 11.67 19.75
CA MET A 761 -74.68 12.91 20.57
C MET A 761 -76.06 13.56 20.67
N LYS A 762 -76.52 13.82 21.89
CA LYS A 762 -77.81 14.48 22.13
C LYS A 762 -77.56 15.93 22.56
N ILE A 763 -78.18 16.88 21.84
CA ILE A 763 -78.11 18.29 22.13
C ILE A 763 -79.51 18.89 22.34
N ILE A 764 -79.65 19.62 23.45
CA ILE A 764 -80.93 20.19 23.92
C ILE A 764 -81.00 21.66 23.68
N ASN A 765 -82.07 22.18 22.97
CA ASN A 765 -82.36 23.59 22.86
C ASN A 765 -83.44 24.06 23.80
N GLN A 766 -83.30 25.23 24.32
CA GLN A 766 -84.29 25.92 25.10
C GLN A 766 -85.23 26.74 24.21
N THR A 767 -86.53 26.80 24.53
CA THR A 767 -87.55 27.58 23.81
C THR A 767 -87.15 29.07 23.90
N GLY A 768 -87.09 29.75 22.75
CA GLY A 768 -86.88 31.17 22.69
C GLY A 768 -88.11 31.93 23.23
N LYS A 769 -87.86 32.80 24.21
CA LYS A 769 -88.95 33.80 24.55
C LYS A 769 -88.99 34.82 23.42
N ASN A 770 -90.12 34.83 22.68
CA ASN A 770 -90.36 35.92 21.75
C ASN A 770 -90.51 37.21 22.60
N LEU A 771 -89.57 38.12 22.47
CA LEU A 771 -89.76 39.50 22.89
C LEU A 771 -90.53 40.20 21.81
N PRO A 772 -91.58 41.07 22.14
CA PRO A 772 -92.33 41.82 21.12
C PRO A 772 -91.33 42.81 20.48
N ASP A 773 -91.49 42.96 19.15
CA ASP A 773 -90.83 43.98 18.37
C ASP A 773 -91.26 45.40 18.86
N THR A 774 -90.45 46.06 19.61
CA THR A 774 -90.54 47.50 19.80
C THR A 774 -89.44 48.18 18.99
N GLY A 775 -89.86 48.61 17.79
CA GLY A 775 -89.03 49.48 16.98
C GLY A 775 -88.63 50.79 17.71
N SER A 776 -87.43 51.11 17.69
CA SER A 776 -86.98 52.49 17.75
C SER A 776 -85.58 52.62 17.14
N ALA A 777 -85.57 53.52 16.15
CA ALA A 777 -84.37 53.95 15.50
C ALA A 777 -83.51 54.89 16.45
N GLY A 778 -82.31 54.56 16.61
CA GLY A 778 -81.39 55.46 17.36
C GLY A 778 -79.93 55.30 16.81
N LYS A 779 -79.45 56.45 16.29
CA LYS A 779 -78.24 56.76 15.57
C LYS A 779 -76.93 56.23 16.18
N PRO A 780 -75.90 56.26 15.36
CA PRO A 780 -74.56 55.67 15.73
C PRO A 780 -73.73 56.65 16.55
N VAL A 781 -72.96 56.17 17.47
CA VAL A 781 -71.85 56.90 18.07
C VAL A 781 -70.54 56.09 17.78
N LEU A 782 -69.72 56.87 17.05
CA LEU A 782 -68.41 56.54 16.63
C LEU A 782 -67.44 56.62 17.85
N LEU A 783 -66.35 56.03 17.73
CA LEU A 783 -65.00 56.37 18.11
C LEU A 783 -64.34 55.61 19.25
N THR A 784 -63.25 55.07 18.83
CA THR A 784 -61.83 55.12 19.29
C THR A 784 -61.38 54.01 20.27
N GLY A 785 -60.52 53.18 19.71
CA GLY A 785 -59.78 52.18 20.47
C GLY A 785 -58.84 51.27 19.64
N ILE A 786 -58.31 51.88 18.56
CA ILE A 786 -57.21 51.19 17.84
C ILE A 786 -55.94 51.98 18.08
N LEU A 787 -55.04 51.50 18.90
CA LEU A 787 -53.61 51.84 18.85
C LEU A 787 -52.89 51.32 20.13
N VAL A 788 -52.73 50.03 20.34
CA VAL A 788 -51.66 49.55 21.27
C VAL A 788 -51.13 48.18 20.91
N VAL A 789 -51.70 47.40 19.98
CA VAL A 789 -51.23 46.03 19.72
C VAL A 789 -50.18 45.96 18.57
N GLY A 790 -49.93 47.08 17.84
CA GLY A 790 -49.02 47.10 16.68
C GLY A 790 -47.52 47.24 16.98
N ILE A 791 -47.09 47.50 18.20
CA ILE A 791 -45.69 47.85 18.49
C ILE A 791 -44.88 46.69 19.13
N MET A 792 -45.52 45.70 19.68
CA MET A 792 -44.81 44.56 20.33
C MET A 792 -44.31 43.47 19.37
N THR A 793 -44.84 43.40 18.17
CA THR A 793 -44.45 42.32 17.18
C THR A 793 -43.28 42.70 16.28
N MET A 794 -42.84 43.97 16.27
CA MET A 794 -41.68 44.41 15.49
C MET A 794 -40.34 44.34 16.26
N ILE A 795 -40.36 44.21 17.56
CA ILE A 795 -39.14 44.19 18.40
C ILE A 795 -38.62 42.72 18.51
N TYR A 796 -39.48 41.71 18.35
CA TYR A 796 -39.04 40.32 18.47
C TYR A 796 -38.37 39.75 17.20
N ARG A 797 -38.59 40.31 16.01
CA ARG A 797 -37.98 39.86 14.75
C ARG A 797 -36.61 40.39 14.42
N LYS A 798 -36.07 41.32 15.24
CA LYS A 798 -34.76 41.95 15.03
C LYS A 798 -33.63 41.37 15.87
N LYS A 799 -33.91 40.34 16.69
CA LYS A 799 -32.92 39.70 17.57
C LYS A 799 -32.45 38.33 17.14
N GLU A 800 -33.03 37.75 16.06
CA GLU A 800 -32.62 36.44 15.52
C GLU A 800 -31.77 36.52 14.25
N GLN A 801 -31.40 37.72 13.78
CA GLN A 801 -30.49 37.89 12.63
C GLN A 801 -29.07 38.31 13.01
N LYS A 802 -28.71 38.24 14.30
CA LYS A 802 -27.33 38.42 14.76
C LYS A 802 -26.99 37.38 15.83
N ARG A 803 -26.94 36.15 15.45
CA ARG A 803 -26.12 35.12 16.10
C ARG A 803 -25.77 34.06 15.08
#